data_27cd36906819359372c0475692a1666d
#
_entry.id   27cd36906819359372c0475692a1666d
#
_cell.length_a   1.000
_cell.length_b   1.000
_cell.length_c   1.000
_cell.angle_alpha   90.00
_cell.angle_beta   90.00
_cell.angle_gamma   90.00
#
_symmetry.space_group_name_H-M   'P 1'
#
loop_
_entity.id
_entity.type
_entity.pdbx_description
1 polymer ?
#
loop_
_entity_poly.entity_id
_entity_poly.type
_entity_poly.pdbx_seq_one_letter_code
_entity_poly.pdbx_strand_id
1 'polypeptide(L)'
;MTPIPHSIAHARRRPTAVAALACLLSGLQGAALAQAATDATLETVVVTGSTRERRLTDVPYAITSVGAEALRNSGPMVNLSESLARVPGLVVANRNNYAQDLQISSRGFGARAGFGVRGLRLYADGIPASMPDGQGQVAHFDLAGAERVEVLRGPFSALYGNSSGGVIALFSKPVRERQFEVGADVGSFGLRQGRVSIAAPLADGFDVSASLSSLSIDGFRPQSSADRQLANARLGWKGDHDRVTVTVSDQNQTADDPLGLTRAQFEANPDQTTPEAAQYGTRKVIRQTQAGASWIHEFTDTGPLSRTQVSGYTGSRGVMQFLAITPATQANVRHGGGLVDFDRQYNGIDARALWHRDAVDLTTGVNVEQQSDDRRGYNNYTGTAAAPTALGVQGALRRNELNRADTREAYAQADWALATDWQASLGVRSGRVRMRVTDYYLSNGDDSGALTYRYTNPVAGLRWRASSALTLHAAASRGHESPTLGELAYRPDGTSGFNTDLQAQTSRQIELGAKWRDGTLALDATVFHIDTDQEIGVATNAGGRSSFRNVGRTERFGAELGAGWRVAPGLRTQMALTLLHAQYGDAFLTCTGIPCTLTATTNTTTVPAGNRIAGTQPASAYAELAWTTPWSPEAEAAVEWRAQGRTAVNDTNSDFAGGYGLFNLRYSHRWIVDEAGSLQLLARLDNVAGRRVVGSVIVNDANGRYFEPGAPRSALVSLRYLRRF
;
A
#
# COMPACT_ATOMS: atom_id res chain seq x y z
N MET A 1 13.04 -61.87 -34.36
CA MET A 1 14.34 -62.28 -33.87
C MET A 1 14.92 -61.13 -33.11
N THR A 2 15.25 -61.33 -31.84
CA THR A 2 15.88 -60.49 -30.84
C THR A 2 15.19 -59.17 -30.40
N PRO A 3 14.79 -59.10 -29.15
CA PRO A 3 14.15 -57.89 -28.54
C PRO A 3 15.16 -56.94 -27.91
N ILE A 4 14.83 -55.65 -28.00
CA ILE A 4 15.58 -54.54 -27.35
C ILE A 4 14.95 -54.28 -25.96
N PRO A 5 15.70 -54.15 -24.87
CA PRO A 5 15.15 -53.93 -23.53
C PRO A 5 14.84 -52.44 -23.28
N HIS A 6 13.65 -52.21 -22.74
CA HIS A 6 13.25 -50.92 -22.15
C HIS A 6 13.95 -50.71 -20.83
N SER A 7 14.73 -49.62 -20.70
CA SER A 7 15.28 -49.12 -19.44
C SER A 7 14.35 -48.03 -18.91
N ILE A 8 13.68 -48.29 -17.80
CA ILE A 8 12.89 -47.33 -17.04
C ILE A 8 13.82 -46.62 -16.04
N ALA A 9 14.12 -45.37 -16.28
CA ALA A 9 14.83 -44.51 -15.33
C ALA A 9 13.88 -43.96 -14.28
N HIS A 10 14.00 -44.46 -13.05
CA HIS A 10 13.35 -43.93 -11.87
C HIS A 10 14.02 -42.60 -11.47
N ALA A 11 13.31 -41.49 -11.67
CA ALA A 11 13.67 -40.17 -11.10
C ALA A 11 13.42 -40.20 -9.59
N ARG A 12 14.49 -40.23 -8.81
CA ARG A 12 14.47 -40.05 -7.36
C ARG A 12 14.12 -38.61 -7.05
N ARG A 13 12.93 -38.38 -6.51
CA ARG A 13 12.56 -37.13 -5.84
C ARG A 13 13.35 -37.01 -4.54
N ARG A 14 14.15 -35.98 -4.37
CA ARG A 14 14.80 -35.61 -3.12
C ARG A 14 13.78 -34.85 -2.27
N PRO A 15 13.56 -35.21 -0.99
CA PRO A 15 12.82 -34.37 -0.05
C PRO A 15 13.77 -33.31 0.48
N THR A 16 13.52 -32.06 0.19
CA THR A 16 14.29 -30.93 0.69
C THR A 16 13.44 -30.08 1.61
N ALA A 17 14.00 -29.76 2.79
CA ALA A 17 13.72 -28.60 3.62
C ALA A 17 12.62 -28.66 4.71
N VAL A 18 12.17 -29.83 5.16
CA VAL A 18 11.33 -29.88 6.39
C VAL A 18 12.10 -30.39 7.62
N ALA A 19 13.26 -31.02 7.45
CA ALA A 19 14.02 -31.64 8.54
C ALA A 19 14.96 -30.69 9.33
N ALA A 20 15.19 -29.47 8.88
CA ALA A 20 16.15 -28.56 9.54
C ALA A 20 15.57 -27.78 10.74
N LEU A 21 14.25 -27.74 10.91
CA LEU A 21 13.62 -27.00 12.03
C LEU A 21 13.41 -27.83 13.29
N ALA A 22 13.50 -29.14 13.19
CA ALA A 22 13.28 -30.07 14.34
C ALA A 22 14.51 -30.34 15.20
N CYS A 23 15.71 -30.04 14.72
CA CYS A 23 16.97 -30.36 15.47
C CYS A 23 17.48 -29.24 16.38
N LEU A 24 16.83 -28.05 16.43
CA LEU A 24 17.21 -26.92 17.29
C LEU A 24 16.47 -26.91 18.65
N LEU A 25 15.52 -27.81 18.89
CA LEU A 25 14.65 -27.80 20.07
C LEU A 25 15.09 -28.75 21.21
N SER A 26 16.18 -29.46 21.08
CA SER A 26 16.57 -30.51 22.08
C SER A 26 17.74 -30.16 23.00
N GLY A 27 18.13 -28.91 23.15
CA GLY A 27 19.36 -28.54 23.85
C GLY A 27 19.30 -27.46 24.93
N LEU A 28 18.16 -27.12 25.52
CA LEU A 28 18.10 -26.11 26.59
C LEU A 28 17.24 -26.54 27.80
N GLN A 29 17.80 -27.41 28.62
CA GLN A 29 17.38 -27.51 30.02
C GLN A 29 18.51 -26.97 30.90
N GLY A 30 18.26 -25.85 31.56
CA GLY A 30 19.14 -25.41 32.66
C GLY A 30 19.09 -23.90 32.94
N ALA A 31 18.65 -23.60 34.16
CA ALA A 31 18.75 -22.34 34.89
C ALA A 31 17.58 -21.34 34.79
N ALA A 32 16.63 -21.54 35.69
CA ALA A 32 15.70 -20.51 36.12
C ALA A 32 16.41 -19.52 37.05
N LEU A 33 16.59 -18.27 36.58
CA LEU A 33 16.76 -17.11 37.46
C LEU A 33 15.61 -16.16 37.16
N ALA A 34 14.68 -16.08 38.09
CA ALA A 34 13.57 -15.16 38.08
C ALA A 34 14.07 -13.73 38.24
N GLN A 35 13.95 -12.94 37.20
CA GLN A 35 13.97 -11.48 37.28
C GLN A 35 12.73 -10.96 36.60
N ALA A 36 11.95 -10.19 37.35
CA ALA A 36 10.67 -9.62 36.91
C ALA A 36 10.90 -8.76 35.66
N ALA A 37 10.66 -9.35 34.48
CA ALA A 37 10.47 -8.59 33.26
C ALA A 37 9.12 -7.88 33.39
N THR A 38 9.14 -6.57 33.34
CA THR A 38 7.94 -5.73 33.14
C THR A 38 7.09 -6.40 32.07
N ASP A 39 5.87 -6.79 32.43
CA ASP A 39 4.85 -7.34 31.56
C ASP A 39 4.56 -6.37 30.40
N ALA A 40 5.31 -6.49 29.32
CA ALA A 40 4.81 -6.09 28.02
C ALA A 40 3.70 -7.09 27.69
N THR A 41 2.50 -6.84 28.20
CA THR A 41 1.28 -7.44 27.71
C THR A 41 1.35 -7.37 26.18
N LEU A 42 1.01 -8.47 25.49
CA LEU A 42 0.68 -8.41 24.06
C LEU A 42 -0.44 -7.38 23.98
N GLU A 43 -0.05 -6.12 23.69
CA GLU A 43 -0.94 -4.97 23.86
C GLU A 43 -2.24 -5.24 23.11
N THR A 44 -3.33 -5.11 23.84
CA THR A 44 -4.66 -5.10 23.27
C THR A 44 -4.77 -3.81 22.48
N VAL A 45 -4.34 -3.84 21.21
CA VAL A 45 -4.28 -2.66 20.34
C VAL A 45 -5.69 -2.18 20.11
N VAL A 46 -5.90 -0.92 20.40
CA VAL A 46 -7.19 -0.24 20.15
C VAL A 46 -7.23 0.16 18.69
N VAL A 47 -8.23 -0.29 17.97
CA VAL A 47 -8.38 -0.04 16.53
C VAL A 47 -9.34 1.11 16.31
N THR A 48 -8.91 2.12 15.57
CA THR A 48 -9.73 3.28 15.19
C THR A 48 -10.27 3.17 13.76
N GLY A 49 -10.03 2.08 13.07
CA GLY A 49 -10.53 1.81 11.71
C GLY A 49 -12.06 1.67 11.63
N SER A 50 -12.74 1.53 12.77
CA SER A 50 -14.21 1.67 12.90
C SER A 50 -14.55 3.07 13.43
N THR A 51 -15.81 3.37 13.55
CA THR A 51 -16.31 4.64 14.08
C THR A 51 -15.99 4.88 15.56
N ARG A 52 -15.47 3.86 16.28
CA ARG A 52 -15.01 3.92 17.68
C ARG A 52 -13.71 3.13 17.83
N GLU A 53 -12.89 3.50 18.81
CA GLU A 53 -11.78 2.70 19.28
C GLU A 53 -12.29 1.37 19.85
N ARG A 54 -11.75 0.24 19.35
CA ARG A 54 -12.14 -1.11 19.79
C ARG A 54 -10.89 -1.99 19.88
N ARG A 55 -10.96 -3.00 20.72
CA ARG A 55 -9.93 -4.04 20.76
C ARG A 55 -9.96 -4.84 19.45
N LEU A 56 -8.81 -5.33 18.99
CA LEU A 56 -8.72 -6.19 17.81
C LEU A 56 -9.66 -7.40 17.88
N THR A 57 -9.88 -7.96 19.07
CA THR A 57 -10.77 -9.10 19.31
C THR A 57 -12.27 -8.74 19.24
N ASP A 58 -12.60 -7.45 19.34
CA ASP A 58 -14.00 -7.00 19.44
C ASP A 58 -14.61 -6.62 18.08
N VAL A 59 -13.86 -6.79 16.98
CA VAL A 59 -14.33 -6.47 15.64
C VAL A 59 -14.51 -7.71 14.77
N PRO A 60 -15.63 -7.80 13.98
CA PRO A 60 -15.96 -8.97 13.16
C PRO A 60 -15.27 -8.98 11.80
N TYR A 61 -13.98 -8.63 11.74
CA TYR A 61 -13.21 -8.57 10.47
C TYR A 61 -11.70 -8.70 10.68
N ALA A 62 -11.00 -9.00 9.57
CA ALA A 62 -9.56 -9.09 9.54
C ALA A 62 -8.91 -7.70 9.59
N ILE A 63 -8.17 -7.41 10.65
CA ILE A 63 -7.40 -6.18 10.82
C ILE A 63 -6.08 -6.48 11.51
N THR A 64 -5.01 -5.79 11.10
CA THR A 64 -3.67 -5.92 11.69
C THR A 64 -3.15 -4.53 12.01
N SER A 65 -2.52 -4.38 13.17
CA SER A 65 -1.84 -3.16 13.58
C SER A 65 -0.34 -3.41 13.65
N VAL A 66 0.45 -2.49 13.08
CA VAL A 66 1.90 -2.46 13.11
C VAL A 66 2.33 -1.26 13.94
N GLY A 67 2.83 -1.49 15.15
CA GLY A 67 3.18 -0.44 16.11
C GLY A 67 4.51 0.26 15.79
N ALA A 68 4.76 1.36 16.49
CA ALA A 68 5.91 2.25 16.31
C ALA A 68 7.27 1.53 16.38
N GLU A 69 7.45 0.59 17.29
CA GLU A 69 8.70 -0.17 17.40
C GLU A 69 8.97 -0.99 16.14
N ALA A 70 7.95 -1.70 15.64
CA ALA A 70 8.06 -2.48 14.42
C ALA A 70 8.32 -1.60 13.20
N LEU A 71 7.70 -0.41 13.11
CA LEU A 71 7.96 0.57 12.05
C LEU A 71 9.43 1.03 12.09
N ARG A 72 9.92 1.41 13.27
CA ARG A 72 11.28 1.94 13.48
C ARG A 72 12.38 0.93 13.25
N ASN A 73 12.14 -0.36 13.57
CA ASN A 73 13.12 -1.42 13.47
C ASN A 73 13.13 -2.09 12.09
N SER A 74 12.21 -1.73 11.20
CA SER A 74 12.08 -2.36 9.87
C SER A 74 12.97 -1.77 8.78
N GLY A 75 13.52 -0.56 8.99
CA GLY A 75 14.36 0.09 8.00
C GLY A 75 14.52 1.59 8.26
N PRO A 76 14.92 2.38 7.25
CA PRO A 76 15.12 3.83 7.37
C PRO A 76 13.81 4.63 7.47
N MET A 77 12.65 3.97 7.54
CA MET A 77 11.32 4.58 7.58
C MET A 77 11.00 5.47 6.36
N VAL A 78 11.43 5.04 5.21
CA VAL A 78 11.20 5.71 3.92
C VAL A 78 9.93 5.21 3.26
N ASN A 79 9.65 3.89 3.35
CA ASN A 79 8.58 3.22 2.64
C ASN A 79 7.80 2.23 3.52
N LEU A 80 6.50 2.12 3.30
CA LEU A 80 5.63 1.11 3.95
C LEU A 80 6.08 -0.33 3.66
N SER A 81 6.78 -0.60 2.55
CA SER A 81 7.32 -1.93 2.20
C SER A 81 8.34 -2.46 3.22
N GLU A 82 8.96 -1.59 3.99
CA GLU A 82 9.92 -1.98 5.04
C GLU A 82 9.22 -2.77 6.15
N SER A 83 8.02 -2.34 6.55
CA SER A 83 7.32 -2.83 7.74
C SER A 83 6.08 -3.68 7.45
N LEU A 84 5.36 -3.46 6.34
CA LEU A 84 4.05 -4.10 6.11
C LEU A 84 4.13 -5.52 5.53
N ALA A 85 5.31 -6.06 5.24
CA ALA A 85 5.46 -7.48 4.88
C ALA A 85 4.97 -8.43 6.01
N ARG A 86 4.88 -7.95 7.25
CA ARG A 86 4.36 -8.66 8.44
C ARG A 86 2.82 -8.68 8.55
N VAL A 87 2.12 -8.11 7.56
CA VAL A 87 0.65 -8.08 7.51
C VAL A 87 0.16 -9.17 6.56
N PRO A 88 -0.57 -10.20 7.04
CA PRO A 88 -1.15 -11.21 6.16
C PRO A 88 -2.13 -10.58 5.17
N GLY A 89 -2.25 -11.15 3.97
CA GLY A 89 -3.16 -10.67 2.92
C GLY A 89 -2.69 -9.43 2.16
N LEU A 90 -1.57 -8.82 2.59
CA LEU A 90 -1.02 -7.62 1.98
C LEU A 90 0.32 -7.91 1.30
N VAL A 91 0.49 -7.43 0.09
CA VAL A 91 1.78 -7.40 -0.61
C VAL A 91 2.14 -5.95 -0.87
N VAL A 92 3.28 -5.52 -0.34
CA VAL A 92 3.84 -4.18 -0.54
C VAL A 92 5.20 -4.34 -1.21
N ALA A 93 5.19 -4.30 -2.53
CA ALA A 93 6.38 -4.50 -3.33
C ALA A 93 7.23 -3.22 -3.36
N ASN A 94 8.51 -3.36 -2.97
CA ASN A 94 9.47 -2.28 -3.09
C ASN A 94 10.01 -2.27 -4.53
N ARG A 95 9.72 -1.22 -5.26
CA ARG A 95 10.15 -1.07 -6.66
C ARG A 95 11.63 -0.69 -6.77
N ASN A 96 12.25 -0.22 -5.68
CA ASN A 96 13.58 0.42 -5.69
C ASN A 96 13.69 1.51 -6.77
N ASN A 97 12.57 2.16 -7.02
CA ASN A 97 12.34 3.21 -7.98
C ASN A 97 11.50 4.28 -7.29
N TYR A 98 12.15 5.32 -6.82
CA TYR A 98 11.49 6.39 -6.05
C TYR A 98 10.66 7.34 -6.93
N ALA A 99 10.81 7.29 -8.25
CA ALA A 99 9.94 8.00 -9.18
C ALA A 99 8.52 7.41 -9.24
N GLN A 100 8.36 6.16 -8.79
CA GLN A 100 7.09 5.45 -8.79
C GLN A 100 6.62 5.18 -7.37
N ASP A 101 5.30 5.21 -7.15
CA ASP A 101 4.71 4.80 -5.88
C ASP A 101 4.89 3.29 -5.67
N LEU A 102 4.82 2.83 -4.42
CA LEU A 102 4.82 1.42 -4.09
C LEU A 102 3.66 0.70 -4.77
N GLN A 103 3.92 -0.51 -5.26
CA GLN A 103 2.86 -1.41 -5.69
C GLN A 103 2.29 -2.11 -4.45
N ILE A 104 1.07 -1.72 -4.06
CA ILE A 104 0.39 -2.30 -2.90
C ILE A 104 -0.83 -3.06 -3.39
N SER A 105 -0.93 -4.33 -2.99
CA SER A 105 -2.10 -5.14 -3.24
C SER A 105 -2.58 -5.85 -1.98
N SER A 106 -3.89 -5.93 -1.81
CA SER A 106 -4.56 -6.64 -0.72
C SER A 106 -5.46 -7.70 -1.31
N ARG A 107 -5.22 -8.98 -0.99
CA ARG A 107 -5.97 -10.12 -1.56
C ARG A 107 -6.06 -10.08 -3.09
N GLY A 108 -5.03 -9.52 -3.75
CA GLY A 108 -4.96 -9.35 -5.21
C GLY A 108 -5.60 -8.08 -5.75
N PHE A 109 -6.40 -7.32 -4.97
CA PHE A 109 -6.83 -5.98 -5.38
C PHE A 109 -5.65 -5.02 -5.40
N GLY A 110 -5.57 -4.16 -6.41
CA GLY A 110 -4.47 -3.22 -6.59
C GLY A 110 -3.25 -3.79 -7.33
N ALA A 111 -3.18 -5.10 -7.60
CA ALA A 111 -2.04 -5.73 -8.27
C ALA A 111 -1.79 -5.18 -9.70
N ARG A 112 -2.84 -4.70 -10.38
CA ARG A 112 -2.77 -4.07 -11.70
C ARG A 112 -2.08 -2.69 -11.71
N ALA A 113 -1.92 -2.07 -10.54
CA ALA A 113 -1.49 -0.68 -10.47
C ALA A 113 -0.02 -0.52 -10.89
N GLY A 114 0.21 0.02 -12.07
CA GLY A 114 1.53 0.45 -12.52
C GLY A 114 1.96 1.77 -11.88
N PHE A 115 0.99 2.65 -11.51
CA PHE A 115 1.24 4.00 -11.00
C PHE A 115 0.23 4.33 -9.89
N GLY A 116 0.74 4.71 -8.72
CA GLY A 116 -0.05 4.95 -7.52
C GLY A 116 -0.68 3.68 -6.95
N VAL A 117 -1.36 3.81 -5.81
CA VAL A 117 -2.08 2.73 -5.14
C VAL A 117 -3.51 2.69 -5.64
N ARG A 118 -4.03 1.51 -5.92
CA ARG A 118 -5.39 1.27 -6.39
C ARG A 118 -6.09 0.25 -5.50
N GLY A 119 -7.41 0.34 -5.45
CA GLY A 119 -8.23 -0.65 -4.74
C GLY A 119 -8.12 -0.58 -3.22
N LEU A 120 -7.36 0.35 -2.66
CA LEU A 120 -7.20 0.57 -1.22
C LEU A 120 -7.46 2.04 -0.88
N ARG A 121 -8.15 2.29 0.24
CA ARG A 121 -8.27 3.64 0.81
C ARG A 121 -7.14 3.88 1.80
N LEU A 122 -6.55 5.05 1.75
CA LEU A 122 -5.41 5.46 2.56
C LEU A 122 -5.79 6.65 3.43
N TYR A 123 -5.37 6.62 4.69
CA TYR A 123 -5.61 7.69 5.66
C TYR A 123 -4.35 8.00 6.47
N ALA A 124 -4.21 9.26 6.87
CA ALA A 124 -3.29 9.71 7.90
C ALA A 124 -4.07 10.54 8.92
N ASP A 125 -4.11 10.10 10.19
CA ASP A 125 -4.86 10.72 11.29
C ASP A 125 -6.36 11.00 10.96
N GLY A 126 -6.97 10.08 10.19
CA GLY A 126 -8.35 10.20 9.75
C GLY A 126 -8.57 11.12 8.53
N ILE A 127 -7.52 11.77 8.03
CA ILE A 127 -7.55 12.56 6.80
C ILE A 127 -7.23 11.65 5.60
N PRO A 128 -8.03 11.66 4.53
CA PRO A 128 -7.75 10.87 3.33
C PRO A 128 -6.39 11.20 2.71
N ALA A 129 -5.62 10.16 2.40
CA ALA A 129 -4.42 10.19 1.55
C ALA A 129 -4.69 9.60 0.17
N SER A 130 -5.86 8.98 -0.01
CA SER A 130 -6.43 8.67 -1.33
C SER A 130 -7.13 9.90 -1.89
N MET A 131 -6.95 10.14 -3.18
CA MET A 131 -7.59 11.22 -3.92
C MET A 131 -9.07 10.92 -4.17
N PRO A 132 -9.91 11.93 -4.45
CA PRO A 132 -11.34 11.75 -4.73
C PRO A 132 -11.66 10.82 -5.89
N ASP A 133 -10.74 10.66 -6.86
CA ASP A 133 -10.87 9.69 -7.96
C ASP A 133 -10.49 8.25 -7.57
N GLY A 134 -10.05 8.00 -6.32
CA GLY A 134 -9.65 6.69 -5.81
C GLY A 134 -8.15 6.38 -5.94
N GLN A 135 -7.33 7.25 -6.53
CA GLN A 135 -5.89 7.06 -6.58
C GLN A 135 -5.25 7.30 -5.20
N GLY A 136 -4.44 6.35 -4.71
CA GLY A 136 -3.71 6.48 -3.45
C GLY A 136 -2.24 6.84 -3.63
N GLN A 137 -1.68 7.54 -2.63
CA GLN A 137 -0.27 7.92 -2.52
C GLN A 137 0.20 7.69 -1.08
N VAL A 138 1.41 7.17 -0.89
CA VAL A 138 1.95 6.85 0.45
C VAL A 138 3.30 7.51 0.73
N ALA A 139 3.90 8.18 -0.25
CA ALA A 139 5.25 8.73 -0.10
C ALA A 139 5.35 9.90 0.91
N HIS A 140 4.21 10.52 1.24
CA HIS A 140 4.12 11.63 2.22
C HIS A 140 3.81 11.15 3.65
N PHE A 141 3.68 9.85 3.91
CA PHE A 141 3.44 9.33 5.26
C PHE A 141 4.64 9.55 6.17
N ASP A 142 4.43 10.20 7.31
CA ASP A 142 5.45 10.35 8.36
C ASP A 142 5.55 9.06 9.21
N LEU A 143 6.32 8.10 8.72
CA LEU A 143 6.52 6.82 9.42
C LEU A 143 7.31 6.98 10.72
N ALA A 144 8.15 8.01 10.83
CA ALA A 144 8.94 8.28 12.02
C ALA A 144 8.08 8.83 13.17
N GLY A 145 7.11 9.70 12.84
CA GLY A 145 6.12 10.25 13.76
C GLY A 145 4.95 9.30 14.06
N ALA A 146 4.84 8.17 13.36
CA ALA A 146 3.73 7.25 13.54
C ALA A 146 3.79 6.48 14.88
N GLU A 147 2.64 6.35 15.53
CA GLU A 147 2.40 5.42 16.62
C GLU A 147 2.14 4.02 16.06
N ARG A 148 1.34 3.94 15.00
CA ARG A 148 0.99 2.68 14.34
C ARG A 148 0.46 2.88 12.93
N VAL A 149 0.47 1.80 12.17
CA VAL A 149 -0.24 1.65 10.90
C VAL A 149 -1.24 0.51 11.05
N GLU A 150 -2.50 0.77 10.78
CA GLU A 150 -3.57 -0.22 10.78
C GLU A 150 -3.92 -0.62 9.34
N VAL A 151 -4.11 -1.92 9.12
CA VAL A 151 -4.50 -2.47 7.82
C VAL A 151 -5.79 -3.28 8.00
N LEU A 152 -6.89 -2.71 7.56
CA LEU A 152 -8.21 -3.35 7.48
C LEU A 152 -8.35 -4.05 6.13
N ARG A 153 -8.77 -5.31 6.14
CA ARG A 153 -9.01 -6.12 4.95
C ARG A 153 -10.42 -6.69 4.95
N GLY A 154 -10.87 -7.16 3.77
CA GLY A 154 -12.12 -7.89 3.64
C GLY A 154 -13.37 -7.02 3.71
N PRO A 155 -14.54 -7.63 4.08
CA PRO A 155 -15.86 -7.07 3.87
C PRO A 155 -16.10 -5.66 4.41
N PHE A 156 -15.58 -5.34 5.59
CA PHE A 156 -15.80 -4.03 6.23
C PHE A 156 -15.06 -2.88 5.56
N SER A 157 -14.11 -3.16 4.66
CA SER A 157 -13.51 -2.11 3.82
C SER A 157 -14.52 -1.42 2.90
N ALA A 158 -15.63 -2.09 2.58
CA ALA A 158 -16.73 -1.53 1.78
C ALA A 158 -17.36 -0.27 2.40
N LEU A 159 -17.26 -0.09 3.72
CA LEU A 159 -17.73 1.11 4.43
C LEU A 159 -16.81 2.33 4.23
N TYR A 160 -15.64 2.16 3.63
CA TYR A 160 -14.73 3.25 3.29
C TYR A 160 -14.92 3.78 1.86
N GLY A 161 -15.97 3.33 1.15
CA GLY A 161 -16.43 3.89 -0.11
C GLY A 161 -15.83 3.20 -1.34
N ASN A 162 -15.26 3.97 -2.23
CA ASN A 162 -14.76 3.55 -3.55
C ASN A 162 -13.46 2.73 -3.43
N SER A 163 -13.55 1.50 -2.89
CA SER A 163 -12.44 0.58 -2.67
C SER A 163 -12.95 -0.84 -2.41
N SER A 164 -12.24 -1.86 -2.91
CA SER A 164 -12.57 -3.28 -2.72
C SER A 164 -11.50 -4.05 -1.92
N GLY A 165 -10.27 -3.56 -1.84
CA GLY A 165 -9.13 -4.31 -1.30
C GLY A 165 -8.85 -4.08 0.18
N GLY A 166 -9.25 -2.93 0.74
CA GLY A 166 -8.95 -2.64 2.14
C GLY A 166 -8.68 -1.19 2.44
N VAL A 167 -8.20 -0.96 3.67
CA VAL A 167 -7.83 0.37 4.18
C VAL A 167 -6.47 0.28 4.84
N ILE A 168 -5.61 1.25 4.58
CA ILE A 168 -4.35 1.47 5.31
C ILE A 168 -4.47 2.83 6.00
N ALA A 169 -4.39 2.84 7.33
CA ALA A 169 -4.49 4.05 8.14
C ALA A 169 -3.25 4.23 9.01
N LEU A 170 -2.59 5.36 8.87
CA LEU A 170 -1.47 5.78 9.72
C LEU A 170 -2.04 6.66 10.85
N PHE A 171 -1.56 6.43 12.06
CA PHE A 171 -1.87 7.21 13.25
C PHE A 171 -0.60 7.77 13.85
N SER A 172 -0.56 9.08 14.03
CA SER A 172 0.55 9.79 14.67
C SER A 172 0.59 9.52 16.17
N LYS A 173 1.78 9.61 16.76
CA LYS A 173 1.96 9.48 18.21
C LYS A 173 1.21 10.58 18.96
N PRO A 174 0.50 10.24 20.04
CA PRO A 174 -0.07 11.23 20.93
C PRO A 174 1.06 11.98 21.66
N VAL A 175 0.90 13.28 21.80
CA VAL A 175 1.85 14.11 22.55
C VAL A 175 1.49 14.03 24.04
N ARG A 176 2.39 13.41 24.84
CA ARG A 176 2.19 13.21 26.29
C ARG A 176 3.19 13.98 27.12
N GLU A 177 4.38 14.21 26.58
CA GLU A 177 5.51 14.84 27.25
C GLU A 177 6.29 15.71 26.25
N ARG A 178 7.09 16.62 26.76
CA ARG A 178 7.99 17.42 25.94
C ARG A 178 9.14 16.52 25.49
N GLN A 179 9.36 16.45 24.17
CA GLN A 179 10.43 15.63 23.61
C GLN A 179 11.05 16.27 22.37
N PHE A 180 12.31 15.96 22.19
CA PHE A 180 13.10 16.28 21.01
C PHE A 180 13.76 14.99 20.52
N GLU A 181 13.68 14.71 19.24
CA GLU A 181 14.38 13.57 18.63
C GLU A 181 15.18 14.05 17.40
N VAL A 182 16.44 13.62 17.30
CA VAL A 182 17.27 13.77 16.12
C VAL A 182 17.76 12.40 15.69
N GLY A 183 17.75 12.14 14.39
CA GLY A 183 18.18 10.87 13.81
C GLY A 183 18.97 11.05 12.54
N ALA A 184 19.91 10.15 12.30
CA ALA A 184 20.68 10.05 11.07
C ALA A 184 20.77 8.59 10.63
N ASP A 185 20.56 8.36 9.33
CA ASP A 185 20.71 7.04 8.71
C ASP A 185 21.76 7.13 7.60
N VAL A 186 22.58 6.09 7.54
CA VAL A 186 23.51 5.87 6.44
C VAL A 186 23.41 4.41 5.99
N GLY A 187 23.45 4.18 4.70
CA GLY A 187 23.28 2.84 4.17
C GLY A 187 23.92 2.63 2.81
N SER A 188 23.78 1.43 2.30
CA SER A 188 24.19 1.05 0.95
C SER A 188 23.54 1.95 -0.10
N PHE A 189 24.17 2.03 -1.27
CA PHE A 189 23.69 2.77 -2.44
C PHE A 189 23.60 4.29 -2.22
N GLY A 190 24.50 4.83 -1.39
CA GLY A 190 24.55 6.26 -1.11
C GLY A 190 23.43 6.78 -0.21
N LEU A 191 22.66 5.89 0.45
CA LEU A 191 21.56 6.30 1.32
C LEU A 191 22.08 7.15 2.46
N ARG A 192 21.52 8.35 2.60
CA ARG A 192 21.72 9.30 3.70
C ARG A 192 20.37 9.92 4.05
N GLN A 193 20.02 9.91 5.33
CA GLN A 193 18.79 10.54 5.79
C GLN A 193 19.03 11.24 7.12
N GLY A 194 18.56 12.47 7.24
CA GLY A 194 18.50 13.22 8.50
C GLY A 194 17.04 13.42 8.91
N ARG A 195 16.77 13.35 10.22
CA ARG A 195 15.45 13.62 10.79
C ARG A 195 15.55 14.42 12.06
N VAL A 196 14.57 15.33 12.25
CA VAL A 196 14.38 16.07 13.50
C VAL A 196 12.90 16.08 13.81
N SER A 197 12.53 15.85 15.06
CA SER A 197 11.16 16.04 15.51
C SER A 197 11.10 16.63 16.91
N ILE A 198 10.02 17.38 17.15
CA ILE A 198 9.67 17.95 18.45
C ILE A 198 8.23 17.57 18.78
N ALA A 199 7.95 17.39 20.05
CA ALA A 199 6.57 17.31 20.55
C ALA A 199 6.51 17.92 21.95
N ALA A 200 5.45 18.66 22.23
CA ALA A 200 5.26 19.29 23.53
C ALA A 200 3.78 19.46 23.87
N PRO A 201 3.32 19.03 25.05
CA PRO A 201 2.10 19.54 25.63
C PRO A 201 2.32 21.02 26.00
N LEU A 202 1.33 21.84 25.70
CA LEU A 202 1.28 23.27 26.01
C LEU A 202 0.25 23.50 27.11
N ALA A 203 0.06 24.78 27.51
CA ALA A 203 -0.98 25.15 28.46
C ALA A 203 -2.40 24.94 27.88
N ASP A 204 -3.40 24.90 28.73
CA ASP A 204 -4.84 24.92 28.40
C ASP A 204 -5.29 23.81 27.43
N GLY A 205 -4.69 22.62 27.56
CA GLY A 205 -5.08 21.44 26.77
C GLY A 205 -4.54 21.42 25.34
N PHE A 206 -3.69 22.38 24.96
CA PHE A 206 -3.01 22.35 23.66
C PHE A 206 -1.81 21.40 23.66
N ASP A 207 -1.53 20.84 22.50
CA ASP A 207 -0.32 20.09 22.21
C ASP A 207 0.18 20.38 20.79
N VAL A 208 1.49 20.26 20.58
CA VAL A 208 2.11 20.48 19.28
C VAL A 208 3.13 19.37 18.98
N SER A 209 3.19 18.92 17.73
CA SER A 209 4.30 18.13 17.23
C SER A 209 4.69 18.60 15.83
N ALA A 210 5.98 18.49 15.51
CA ALA A 210 6.50 18.76 14.18
C ALA A 210 7.65 17.82 13.85
N SER A 211 7.80 17.45 12.58
CA SER A 211 8.89 16.64 12.08
C SER A 211 9.40 17.18 10.75
N LEU A 212 10.70 17.06 10.53
CA LEU A 212 11.39 17.33 9.27
C LEU A 212 12.27 16.14 8.94
N SER A 213 12.27 15.70 7.69
CA SER A 213 13.21 14.70 7.19
C SER A 213 13.73 15.04 5.81
N SER A 214 14.99 14.69 5.57
CA SER A 214 15.65 14.84 4.27
C SER A 214 16.37 13.54 3.95
N LEU A 215 15.99 12.93 2.82
CA LEU A 215 16.58 11.70 2.26
C LEU A 215 17.31 12.04 0.97
N SER A 216 18.50 11.47 0.80
CA SER A 216 19.21 11.37 -0.48
C SER A 216 19.70 9.94 -0.67
N ILE A 217 19.56 9.39 -1.87
CA ILE A 217 20.02 8.05 -2.24
C ILE A 217 20.45 8.03 -3.71
N ASP A 218 21.60 7.40 -4.00
CA ASP A 218 22.07 7.23 -5.39
C ASP A 218 21.33 6.08 -6.09
N GLY A 219 20.88 5.08 -5.30
CA GLY A 219 20.29 3.85 -5.81
C GLY A 219 21.33 2.83 -6.29
N PHE A 220 20.93 1.58 -6.50
CA PHE A 220 21.87 0.51 -6.91
C PHE A 220 21.94 0.32 -8.45
N ARG A 221 21.06 0.98 -9.19
CA ARG A 221 21.01 0.98 -10.65
C ARG A 221 21.39 2.37 -11.17
N PRO A 222 21.99 2.50 -12.36
CA PRO A 222 22.06 3.81 -13.02
C PRO A 222 20.66 4.42 -13.16
N GLN A 223 20.55 5.76 -13.14
CA GLN A 223 19.27 6.47 -13.27
C GLN A 223 18.22 6.06 -12.20
N SER A 224 18.65 5.87 -10.93
CA SER A 224 17.76 5.51 -9.82
C SER A 224 17.91 6.37 -8.57
N SER A 225 18.58 7.52 -8.70
CA SER A 225 18.78 8.46 -7.60
C SER A 225 17.47 9.13 -7.16
N ALA A 226 17.44 9.55 -5.91
CA ALA A 226 16.31 10.31 -5.39
C ALA A 226 16.71 11.23 -4.23
N ASP A 227 16.08 12.40 -4.22
CA ASP A 227 16.07 13.33 -3.11
C ASP A 227 14.63 13.59 -2.66
N ARG A 228 14.37 13.50 -1.36
CA ARG A 228 13.03 13.74 -0.79
C ARG A 228 13.12 14.52 0.51
N GLN A 229 12.29 15.54 0.64
CA GLN A 229 12.07 16.28 1.85
C GLN A 229 10.62 16.14 2.30
N LEU A 230 10.41 15.88 3.58
CA LEU A 230 9.09 15.83 4.21
C LEU A 230 9.09 16.77 5.41
N ALA A 231 8.01 17.54 5.54
CA ALA A 231 7.71 18.33 6.71
C ALA A 231 6.28 18.02 7.19
N ASN A 232 6.12 17.74 8.48
CA ASN A 232 4.81 17.51 9.07
C ASN A 232 4.67 18.35 10.34
N ALA A 233 3.48 18.89 10.57
CA ALA A 233 3.14 19.60 11.78
C ALA A 233 1.72 19.21 12.23
N ARG A 234 1.52 19.10 13.53
CA ARG A 234 0.24 18.82 14.15
C ARG A 234 0.05 19.76 15.35
N LEU A 235 -1.12 20.38 15.42
CA LEU A 235 -1.62 21.11 16.58
C LEU A 235 -2.85 20.37 17.10
N GLY A 236 -2.82 19.97 18.36
CA GLY A 236 -3.94 19.38 19.07
C GLY A 236 -4.48 20.33 20.11
N TRP A 237 -5.77 20.26 20.39
CA TRP A 237 -6.42 20.85 21.53
C TRP A 237 -7.45 19.88 22.11
N LYS A 238 -7.44 19.72 23.42
CA LYS A 238 -8.37 18.88 24.16
C LYS A 238 -8.99 19.68 25.31
N GLY A 239 -10.29 19.97 25.19
CA GLY A 239 -11.14 20.44 26.25
C GLY A 239 -11.85 19.30 26.97
N ASP A 240 -12.87 19.66 27.80
CA ASP A 240 -13.66 18.67 28.57
C ASP A 240 -14.46 17.73 27.65
N HIS A 241 -15.07 18.26 26.60
CA HIS A 241 -15.95 17.54 25.67
C HIS A 241 -15.45 17.60 24.23
N ASP A 242 -14.49 18.44 23.95
CA ASP A 242 -14.05 18.75 22.60
C ASP A 242 -12.61 18.33 22.37
N ARG A 243 -12.33 17.85 21.18
CA ARG A 243 -10.97 17.63 20.68
C ARG A 243 -10.86 18.20 19.27
N VAL A 244 -9.87 19.04 19.07
CA VAL A 244 -9.52 19.58 17.76
C VAL A 244 -8.12 19.12 17.41
N THR A 245 -7.93 18.68 16.17
CA THR A 245 -6.60 18.35 15.64
C THR A 245 -6.47 19.03 14.28
N VAL A 246 -5.38 19.75 14.08
CA VAL A 246 -5.01 20.34 12.78
C VAL A 246 -3.67 19.73 12.36
N THR A 247 -3.58 19.30 11.12
CA THR A 247 -2.37 18.70 10.54
C THR A 247 -1.98 19.42 9.26
N VAL A 248 -0.68 19.58 9.04
CA VAL A 248 -0.11 20.07 7.78
C VAL A 248 1.03 19.15 7.39
N SER A 249 1.05 18.73 6.14
CA SER A 249 2.15 17.96 5.56
C SER A 249 2.62 18.60 4.27
N ASP A 250 3.94 18.58 4.04
CA ASP A 250 4.58 19.05 2.82
C ASP A 250 5.60 18.00 2.35
N GLN A 251 5.62 17.73 1.05
CA GLN A 251 6.54 16.82 0.39
C GLN A 251 7.13 17.48 -0.85
N ASN A 252 8.46 17.46 -0.94
CA ASN A 252 9.20 17.77 -2.16
C ASN A 252 10.08 16.56 -2.52
N GLN A 253 9.99 16.10 -3.76
CA GLN A 253 10.75 14.94 -4.22
C GLN A 253 11.18 15.12 -5.67
N THR A 254 12.44 14.81 -5.94
CA THR A 254 12.96 14.56 -7.30
C THR A 254 13.54 13.16 -7.32
N ALA A 255 13.18 12.36 -8.31
CA ALA A 255 13.65 10.99 -8.41
C ALA A 255 13.83 10.61 -9.88
N ASP A 256 14.94 9.95 -10.17
CA ASP A 256 15.20 9.32 -11.45
C ASP A 256 14.44 8.01 -11.58
N ASP A 257 14.10 7.64 -12.82
CA ASP A 257 13.33 6.42 -13.11
C ASP A 257 14.18 5.44 -13.93
N PRO A 258 14.71 4.36 -13.34
CA PRO A 258 15.55 3.40 -14.05
C PRO A 258 14.77 2.52 -15.02
N LEU A 259 13.44 2.60 -15.04
CA LEU A 259 12.51 1.76 -15.79
C LEU A 259 12.63 0.25 -15.43
N GLY A 260 11.69 -0.55 -15.92
CA GLY A 260 11.74 -2.00 -15.85
C GLY A 260 12.75 -2.59 -16.84
N LEU A 261 13.13 -3.85 -16.63
CA LEU A 261 13.99 -4.65 -17.50
C LEU A 261 13.18 -5.72 -18.23
N THR A 262 13.62 -6.09 -19.43
CA THR A 262 13.19 -7.32 -20.08
C THR A 262 13.78 -8.53 -19.36
N ARG A 263 13.26 -9.74 -19.63
CA ARG A 263 13.82 -10.97 -19.07
C ARG A 263 15.30 -11.12 -19.40
N ALA A 264 15.67 -10.96 -20.65
CA ALA A 264 17.07 -11.06 -21.08
C ALA A 264 17.99 -10.05 -20.38
N GLN A 265 17.53 -8.81 -20.22
CA GLN A 265 18.28 -7.78 -19.48
C GLN A 265 18.41 -8.16 -17.99
N PHE A 266 17.33 -8.61 -17.35
CA PHE A 266 17.34 -9.02 -15.94
C PHE A 266 18.27 -10.21 -15.69
N GLU A 267 18.25 -11.22 -16.56
CA GLU A 267 19.10 -12.40 -16.45
C GLU A 267 20.58 -12.08 -16.71
N ALA A 268 20.87 -11.19 -17.66
CA ALA A 268 22.23 -10.77 -17.96
C ALA A 268 22.83 -9.94 -16.80
N ASN A 269 22.13 -8.90 -16.35
CA ASN A 269 22.56 -8.05 -15.24
C ASN A 269 21.37 -7.30 -14.63
N PRO A 270 20.84 -7.69 -13.45
CA PRO A 270 19.72 -6.99 -12.81
C PRO A 270 20.08 -5.57 -12.32
N ASP A 271 21.35 -5.25 -12.19
CA ASP A 271 21.81 -3.93 -11.73
C ASP A 271 21.91 -2.92 -12.89
N GLN A 272 21.67 -3.34 -14.14
CA GLN A 272 21.64 -2.44 -15.29
C GLN A 272 20.36 -1.62 -15.37
N THR A 273 20.36 -0.59 -16.20
CA THR A 273 19.15 0.12 -16.63
C THR A 273 19.03 0.09 -18.15
N THR A 274 17.84 0.34 -18.69
CA THR A 274 17.66 0.41 -20.14
C THR A 274 18.35 1.67 -20.67
N PRO A 275 18.95 1.63 -21.87
CA PRO A 275 19.60 2.80 -22.46
C PRO A 275 18.68 4.02 -22.58
N GLU A 276 17.38 3.76 -22.80
CA GLU A 276 16.37 4.80 -22.94
C GLU A 276 16.19 5.63 -21.67
N ALA A 277 16.41 5.04 -20.47
CA ALA A 277 16.30 5.78 -19.23
C ALA A 277 17.30 6.95 -19.16
N ALA A 278 18.56 6.67 -19.47
CA ALA A 278 19.60 7.71 -19.53
C ALA A 278 19.41 8.65 -20.73
N GLN A 279 19.05 8.12 -21.91
CA GLN A 279 18.86 8.89 -23.13
C GLN A 279 17.78 9.97 -22.98
N TYR A 280 16.68 9.65 -22.29
CA TYR A 280 15.56 10.57 -22.04
C TYR A 280 15.65 11.24 -20.66
N GLY A 281 16.64 10.90 -19.83
CA GLY A 281 16.76 11.41 -18.47
C GLY A 281 15.42 11.20 -17.71
N THR A 282 14.90 9.96 -17.74
CA THR A 282 13.61 9.63 -17.16
C THR A 282 13.61 9.94 -15.67
N ARG A 283 12.66 10.76 -15.25
CA ARG A 283 12.59 11.29 -13.87
C ARG A 283 11.19 11.78 -13.53
N LYS A 284 10.97 11.97 -12.23
CA LYS A 284 9.71 12.54 -11.72
C LYS A 284 10.00 13.55 -10.63
N VAL A 285 9.37 14.70 -10.72
CA VAL A 285 9.36 15.75 -9.70
C VAL A 285 7.97 15.81 -9.09
N ILE A 286 7.89 15.80 -7.77
CA ILE A 286 6.64 15.84 -7.01
C ILE A 286 6.73 16.96 -5.98
N ARG A 287 5.67 17.77 -5.89
CA ARG A 287 5.42 18.72 -4.80
C ARG A 287 4.02 18.48 -4.30
N GLN A 288 3.86 18.31 -2.99
CA GLN A 288 2.54 18.10 -2.39
C GLN A 288 2.47 18.81 -1.07
N THR A 289 1.42 19.59 -0.87
CA THR A 289 1.08 20.18 0.43
C THR A 289 -0.37 19.81 0.75
N GLN A 290 -0.63 19.38 1.99
CA GLN A 290 -1.97 19.04 2.47
C GLN A 290 -2.15 19.60 3.88
N ALA A 291 -3.30 20.22 4.13
CA ALA A 291 -3.77 20.60 5.45
C ALA A 291 -5.09 19.86 5.76
N GLY A 292 -5.24 19.44 7.00
CA GLY A 292 -6.45 18.78 7.48
C GLY A 292 -6.80 19.24 8.88
N ALA A 293 -8.09 19.21 9.20
CA ALA A 293 -8.60 19.48 10.53
C ALA A 293 -9.67 18.45 10.91
N SER A 294 -9.69 18.05 12.16
CA SER A 294 -10.73 17.17 12.72
C SER A 294 -11.20 17.77 14.05
N TRP A 295 -12.52 17.88 14.19
CA TRP A 295 -13.18 18.25 15.43
C TRP A 295 -14.05 17.10 15.89
N ILE A 296 -13.94 16.75 17.18
CA ILE A 296 -14.71 15.72 17.85
C ILE A 296 -15.36 16.38 19.06
N HIS A 297 -16.68 16.18 19.20
CA HIS A 297 -17.44 16.59 20.38
C HIS A 297 -18.10 15.36 21.01
N GLU A 298 -17.92 15.18 22.31
CA GLU A 298 -18.53 14.12 23.11
C GLU A 298 -19.65 14.70 23.97
N PHE A 299 -20.86 14.16 23.78
CA PHE A 299 -22.03 14.58 24.54
C PHE A 299 -22.09 13.82 25.87
N THR A 300 -22.33 14.54 26.95
CA THR A 300 -22.47 13.97 28.30
C THR A 300 -23.92 13.80 28.73
N ASP A 301 -24.87 14.32 27.94
CA ASP A 301 -26.28 14.24 28.23
C ASP A 301 -26.80 12.79 28.13
N THR A 302 -27.91 12.52 28.80
CA THR A 302 -28.58 11.21 28.78
C THR A 302 -29.24 10.87 27.44
N GLY A 303 -29.06 11.73 26.43
CA GLY A 303 -29.57 11.54 25.08
C GLY A 303 -28.83 10.42 24.32
N PRO A 304 -29.42 9.88 23.24
CA PRO A 304 -28.79 8.82 22.48
C PRO A 304 -27.58 9.28 21.63
N LEU A 305 -27.45 10.57 21.31
CA LEU A 305 -26.30 11.12 20.59
C LEU A 305 -25.10 11.19 21.53
N SER A 306 -24.10 10.35 21.33
CA SER A 306 -22.92 10.26 22.19
C SER A 306 -21.73 11.05 21.67
N ARG A 307 -21.60 11.24 20.35
CA ARG A 307 -20.43 11.89 19.75
C ARG A 307 -20.75 12.41 18.36
N THR A 308 -20.17 13.56 18.02
CA THR A 308 -20.07 14.03 16.64
C THR A 308 -18.62 14.19 16.25
N GLN A 309 -18.32 13.99 14.97
CA GLN A 309 -17.00 14.24 14.41
C GLN A 309 -17.15 14.87 13.03
N VAL A 310 -16.39 15.94 12.80
CA VAL A 310 -16.26 16.59 11.49
C VAL A 310 -14.78 16.67 11.15
N SER A 311 -14.42 16.18 9.97
CA SER A 311 -13.07 16.26 9.45
C SER A 311 -13.09 16.90 8.08
N GLY A 312 -12.20 17.85 7.85
CA GLY A 312 -12.07 18.52 6.55
C GLY A 312 -10.61 18.60 6.14
N TYR A 313 -10.36 18.63 4.84
CA TYR A 313 -9.00 18.74 4.31
C TYR A 313 -8.96 19.49 2.98
N THR A 314 -7.79 20.04 2.67
CA THR A 314 -7.48 20.63 1.37
C THR A 314 -6.01 20.38 1.05
N GLY A 315 -5.67 20.29 -0.23
CA GLY A 315 -4.29 20.08 -0.63
C GLY A 315 -4.07 20.37 -2.11
N SER A 316 -2.80 20.45 -2.45
CA SER A 316 -2.31 20.58 -3.82
C SER A 316 -1.21 19.55 -4.09
N ARG A 317 -1.11 19.09 -5.35
CA ARG A 317 -0.06 18.19 -5.81
C ARG A 317 0.34 18.51 -7.23
N GLY A 318 1.58 18.97 -7.41
CA GLY A 318 2.22 19.13 -8.71
C GLY A 318 3.06 17.90 -9.06
N VAL A 319 2.98 17.44 -10.30
CA VAL A 319 3.80 16.34 -10.83
C VAL A 319 4.31 16.69 -12.22
N MET A 320 5.63 16.61 -12.40
CA MET A 320 6.28 16.66 -13.70
C MET A 320 7.06 15.36 -13.92
N GLN A 321 6.75 14.63 -15.00
CA GLN A 321 7.38 13.33 -15.28
C GLN A 321 7.83 13.21 -16.71
N PHE A 322 9.14 12.97 -16.90
CA PHE A 322 9.76 12.68 -18.19
C PHE A 322 9.79 11.17 -18.42
N LEU A 323 9.23 10.74 -19.54
CA LEU A 323 9.06 9.34 -19.92
C LEU A 323 10.00 8.97 -21.08
N ALA A 324 10.37 7.69 -21.18
CA ALA A 324 11.15 7.16 -22.29
C ALA A 324 10.25 6.86 -23.51
N ILE A 325 9.73 7.89 -24.16
CA ILE A 325 8.86 7.75 -25.34
C ILE A 325 9.59 8.33 -26.55
N THR A 326 9.73 7.50 -27.61
CA THR A 326 10.45 7.89 -28.81
C THR A 326 9.75 9.03 -29.57
N PRO A 327 10.47 9.91 -30.26
CA PRO A 327 9.89 10.93 -31.12
C PRO A 327 8.95 10.35 -32.19
N ALA A 328 9.29 9.18 -32.74
CA ALA A 328 8.46 8.48 -33.73
C ALA A 328 7.09 8.10 -33.16
N THR A 329 7.02 7.60 -31.92
CA THR A 329 5.75 7.33 -31.24
C THR A 329 4.95 8.62 -31.04
N GLN A 330 5.61 9.71 -30.66
CA GLN A 330 5.00 11.01 -30.42
C GLN A 330 4.64 11.77 -31.72
N ALA A 331 5.09 11.30 -32.88
CA ALA A 331 4.65 11.84 -34.19
C ALA A 331 3.15 11.63 -34.45
N ASN A 332 2.53 10.62 -33.82
CA ASN A 332 1.08 10.43 -33.87
C ASN A 332 0.40 11.67 -33.25
N VAL A 333 -0.44 12.34 -34.02
CA VAL A 333 -1.15 13.58 -33.63
C VAL A 333 -1.99 13.40 -32.36
N ARG A 334 -2.48 12.18 -32.11
CA ARG A 334 -3.29 11.83 -30.92
C ARG A 334 -2.45 11.49 -29.70
N HIS A 335 -1.12 11.48 -29.84
CA HIS A 335 -0.24 11.18 -28.72
C HIS A 335 -0.07 12.38 -27.80
N GLY A 336 -0.40 12.30 -26.50
CA GLY A 336 -0.30 13.37 -25.50
C GLY A 336 1.11 13.74 -25.04
N GLY A 337 2.16 13.35 -25.80
CA GLY A 337 3.56 13.69 -25.50
C GLY A 337 4.28 12.70 -24.57
N GLY A 338 5.56 12.92 -24.36
CA GLY A 338 6.46 12.14 -23.48
C GLY A 338 6.81 12.84 -22.17
N LEU A 339 6.33 14.05 -21.95
CA LEU A 339 6.38 14.77 -20.68
C LEU A 339 4.93 14.94 -20.18
N VAL A 340 4.67 14.47 -18.97
CA VAL A 340 3.43 14.69 -18.24
C VAL A 340 3.66 15.78 -17.21
N ASP A 341 2.79 16.79 -17.20
CA ASP A 341 2.80 17.90 -16.26
C ASP A 341 1.37 18.15 -15.78
N PHE A 342 1.13 18.08 -14.46
CA PHE A 342 -0.17 18.42 -13.93
C PHE A 342 -0.09 19.03 -12.52
N ASP A 343 -0.99 19.98 -12.28
CA ASP A 343 -1.28 20.56 -10.99
C ASP A 343 -2.66 20.14 -10.53
N ARG A 344 -2.71 19.43 -9.40
CA ARG A 344 -3.91 18.91 -8.76
C ARG A 344 -4.26 19.75 -7.55
N GLN A 345 -5.52 20.14 -7.44
CA GLN A 345 -6.13 20.65 -6.21
C GLN A 345 -7.22 19.67 -5.76
N TYR A 346 -7.30 19.43 -4.46
CA TYR A 346 -8.28 18.54 -3.89
C TYR A 346 -8.71 18.99 -2.49
N ASN A 347 -9.94 18.68 -2.13
CA ASN A 347 -10.52 18.98 -0.82
C ASN A 347 -11.66 18.02 -0.50
N GLY A 348 -12.06 17.98 0.77
CA GLY A 348 -13.18 17.17 1.20
C GLY A 348 -13.59 17.43 2.64
N ILE A 349 -14.79 16.96 2.96
CA ILE A 349 -15.38 17.00 4.30
C ILE A 349 -16.07 15.67 4.56
N ASP A 350 -15.81 15.08 5.74
CA ASP A 350 -16.56 13.97 6.33
C ASP A 350 -17.20 14.44 7.64
N ALA A 351 -18.50 14.25 7.79
CA ALA A 351 -19.24 14.55 9.01
C ALA A 351 -20.00 13.31 9.46
N ARG A 352 -19.83 12.93 10.73
CA ARG A 352 -20.48 11.76 11.32
C ARG A 352 -21.01 12.01 12.71
N ALA A 353 -22.09 11.28 13.05
CA ALA A 353 -22.72 11.26 14.36
C ALA A 353 -22.77 9.82 14.88
N LEU A 354 -22.42 9.63 16.15
CA LEU A 354 -22.44 8.36 16.85
C LEU A 354 -23.56 8.41 17.90
N TRP A 355 -24.42 7.41 17.81
CA TRP A 355 -25.59 7.25 18.67
C TRP A 355 -25.39 6.00 19.50
N HIS A 356 -25.68 6.08 20.78
CA HIS A 356 -25.66 4.93 21.68
C HIS A 356 -27.03 4.81 22.36
N ARG A 357 -27.64 3.65 22.24
CA ARG A 357 -28.88 3.33 22.96
C ARG A 357 -28.90 1.86 23.33
N ASP A 358 -28.97 1.58 24.61
CA ASP A 358 -29.01 0.22 25.15
C ASP A 358 -27.87 -0.66 24.59
N ALA A 359 -28.19 -1.66 23.82
CA ALA A 359 -27.25 -2.61 23.23
C ALA A 359 -26.80 -2.22 21.81
N VAL A 360 -27.19 -1.05 21.29
CA VAL A 360 -26.94 -0.63 19.90
C VAL A 360 -26.09 0.63 19.85
N ASP A 361 -24.99 0.54 19.13
CA ASP A 361 -24.20 1.67 18.66
C ASP A 361 -24.50 1.93 17.19
N LEU A 362 -25.02 3.09 16.83
CA LEU A 362 -25.29 3.49 15.47
C LEU A 362 -24.34 4.63 15.08
N THR A 363 -23.69 4.52 13.93
CA THR A 363 -22.96 5.62 13.29
C THR A 363 -23.64 5.98 12.00
N THR A 364 -23.85 7.27 11.78
CA THR A 364 -24.35 7.81 10.52
C THR A 364 -23.38 8.90 10.04
N GLY A 365 -23.20 9.05 8.73
CA GLY A 365 -22.30 10.09 8.22
C GLY A 365 -22.48 10.39 6.74
N VAL A 366 -21.87 11.48 6.34
CA VAL A 366 -21.81 11.97 4.95
C VAL A 366 -20.39 12.35 4.60
N ASN A 367 -20.00 12.12 3.34
CA ASN A 367 -18.68 12.46 2.81
C ASN A 367 -18.85 13.18 1.47
N VAL A 368 -18.11 14.26 1.28
CA VAL A 368 -18.05 15.01 0.02
C VAL A 368 -16.60 15.33 -0.29
N GLU A 369 -16.13 14.92 -1.47
CA GLU A 369 -14.75 15.12 -1.91
C GLU A 369 -14.73 15.69 -3.33
N GLN A 370 -13.75 16.53 -3.65
CA GLN A 370 -13.56 17.14 -4.95
C GLN A 370 -12.08 17.16 -5.34
N GLN A 371 -11.81 16.98 -6.63
CA GLN A 371 -10.49 17.05 -7.23
C GLN A 371 -10.58 17.78 -8.57
N SER A 372 -9.56 18.58 -8.87
CA SER A 372 -9.39 19.27 -10.16
C SER A 372 -7.91 19.21 -10.56
N ASP A 373 -7.62 18.67 -11.74
CA ASP A 373 -6.28 18.55 -12.32
C ASP A 373 -6.18 19.44 -13.56
N ASP A 374 -5.32 20.46 -13.54
CA ASP A 374 -4.83 21.13 -14.76
C ASP A 374 -3.71 20.25 -15.32
N ARG A 375 -4.01 19.50 -16.39
CA ARG A 375 -3.14 18.49 -16.95
C ARG A 375 -2.64 18.87 -18.32
N ARG A 376 -1.32 18.95 -18.48
CA ARG A 376 -0.63 19.21 -19.74
C ARG A 376 0.27 18.04 -20.13
N GLY A 377 0.45 17.88 -21.42
CA GLY A 377 1.39 16.93 -21.99
C GLY A 377 2.23 17.63 -23.07
N TYR A 378 3.50 17.33 -23.08
CA TYR A 378 4.43 17.91 -24.04
C TYR A 378 5.26 16.83 -24.71
N ASN A 379 5.78 17.08 -25.90
CA ASN A 379 6.87 16.27 -26.42
C ASN A 379 8.04 16.31 -25.43
N ASN A 380 8.73 15.19 -25.25
CA ASN A 380 9.95 15.12 -24.44
C ASN A 380 11.21 15.32 -25.31
N TYR A 381 11.09 16.06 -26.43
CA TYR A 381 12.17 16.39 -27.34
C TYR A 381 11.91 17.73 -28.02
N THR A 382 12.98 18.36 -28.52
CA THR A 382 12.91 19.52 -29.42
C THR A 382 13.36 19.11 -30.82
N GLY A 383 13.07 19.95 -31.84
CA GLY A 383 13.25 19.63 -33.25
C GLY A 383 12.04 18.91 -33.83
N THR A 384 12.23 18.10 -34.86
CA THR A 384 11.17 17.30 -35.48
C THR A 384 11.24 15.83 -35.02
N ALA A 385 10.18 15.05 -35.20
CA ALA A 385 10.18 13.63 -34.85
C ALA A 385 11.24 12.83 -35.65
N ALA A 386 11.52 13.23 -36.91
CA ALA A 386 12.51 12.60 -37.74
C ALA A 386 13.95 13.07 -37.46
N ALA A 387 14.12 14.30 -36.92
CA ALA A 387 15.40 14.91 -36.62
C ALA A 387 15.31 15.67 -35.27
N PRO A 388 15.28 14.96 -34.15
CA PRO A 388 15.25 15.58 -32.82
C PRO A 388 16.58 16.27 -32.55
N THR A 389 16.53 17.51 -32.02
CA THR A 389 17.73 18.27 -31.66
C THR A 389 18.17 18.03 -30.22
N ALA A 390 17.24 17.68 -29.34
CA ALA A 390 17.53 17.26 -27.96
C ALA A 390 16.41 16.31 -27.48
N LEU A 391 16.78 15.36 -26.60
CA LEU A 391 15.88 14.42 -25.93
C LEU A 391 15.83 14.69 -24.42
N GLY A 392 14.77 14.25 -23.73
CA GLY A 392 14.62 14.46 -22.30
C GLY A 392 14.36 15.90 -21.85
N VAL A 393 13.91 16.74 -22.78
CA VAL A 393 13.59 18.17 -22.60
C VAL A 393 12.14 18.45 -22.95
N GLN A 394 11.59 19.53 -22.40
CA GLN A 394 10.23 19.96 -22.72
C GLN A 394 10.17 20.53 -24.15
N GLY A 395 9.35 19.93 -24.98
CA GLY A 395 9.08 20.35 -26.36
C GLY A 395 7.69 20.96 -26.54
N ALA A 396 7.08 20.73 -27.71
CA ALA A 396 5.77 21.29 -28.06
C ALA A 396 4.64 20.71 -27.20
N LEU A 397 3.62 21.53 -26.92
CA LEU A 397 2.39 21.12 -26.24
C LEU A 397 1.62 20.08 -27.08
N ARG A 398 1.09 19.05 -26.42
CA ARG A 398 0.39 17.90 -27.03
C ARG A 398 -0.93 17.54 -26.36
N ARG A 399 -1.16 18.04 -25.15
CA ARG A 399 -2.37 17.87 -24.34
C ARG A 399 -2.57 19.07 -23.45
N ASN A 400 -3.81 19.49 -23.27
CA ASN A 400 -4.21 20.53 -22.33
C ASN A 400 -5.64 20.26 -21.87
N GLU A 401 -5.81 19.78 -20.65
CA GLU A 401 -7.09 19.29 -20.12
C GLU A 401 -7.33 19.79 -18.71
N LEU A 402 -8.60 19.99 -18.38
CA LEU A 402 -9.08 20.13 -17.01
C LEU A 402 -9.85 18.89 -16.61
N ASN A 403 -9.28 18.09 -15.71
CA ASN A 403 -9.87 16.83 -15.23
C ASN A 403 -10.49 17.07 -13.85
N ARG A 404 -11.72 16.60 -13.63
CA ARG A 404 -12.43 16.74 -12.36
C ARG A 404 -12.99 15.42 -11.88
N ALA A 405 -12.92 15.18 -10.56
CA ALA A 405 -13.61 14.10 -9.88
C ALA A 405 -14.38 14.66 -8.68
N ASP A 406 -15.67 14.33 -8.60
CA ASP A 406 -16.58 14.72 -7.51
C ASP A 406 -17.16 13.44 -6.89
N THR A 407 -16.97 13.26 -5.57
CA THR A 407 -17.51 12.13 -4.83
C THR A 407 -18.49 12.64 -3.76
N ARG A 408 -19.65 11.99 -3.64
CA ARG A 408 -20.64 12.28 -2.59
C ARG A 408 -21.20 10.97 -2.08
N GLU A 409 -21.19 10.79 -0.78
CA GLU A 409 -21.53 9.55 -0.13
C GLU A 409 -22.30 9.79 1.16
N ALA A 410 -23.16 8.84 1.50
CA ALA A 410 -23.78 8.73 2.82
C ALA A 410 -23.62 7.30 3.33
N TYR A 411 -23.45 7.14 4.64
CA TYR A 411 -23.24 5.82 5.25
C TYR A 411 -23.91 5.72 6.63
N ALA A 412 -24.19 4.47 6.98
CA ALA A 412 -24.66 4.11 8.30
C ALA A 412 -24.05 2.76 8.71
N GLN A 413 -23.73 2.59 9.98
CA GLN A 413 -23.30 1.32 10.58
C GLN A 413 -23.93 1.17 11.95
N ALA A 414 -24.52 0.03 12.21
CA ALA A 414 -25.05 -0.36 13.51
C ALA A 414 -24.25 -1.55 14.06
N ASP A 415 -23.77 -1.44 15.29
CA ASP A 415 -23.16 -2.50 16.06
C ASP A 415 -24.14 -2.86 17.19
N TRP A 416 -24.61 -4.09 17.19
CA TRP A 416 -25.64 -4.58 18.12
C TRP A 416 -25.09 -5.71 18.99
N ALA A 417 -25.03 -5.50 20.31
CA ALA A 417 -24.74 -6.54 21.28
C ALA A 417 -25.98 -7.41 21.46
N LEU A 418 -26.05 -8.54 20.75
CA LEU A 418 -27.17 -9.48 20.77
C LEU A 418 -27.26 -10.24 22.10
N ALA A 419 -26.10 -10.55 22.67
CA ALA A 419 -25.89 -11.19 23.97
C ALA A 419 -24.47 -10.85 24.46
N THR A 420 -24.13 -11.30 25.68
CA THR A 420 -22.81 -11.05 26.29
C THR A 420 -21.65 -11.41 25.36
N ASP A 421 -21.78 -12.52 24.62
CA ASP A 421 -20.71 -13.04 23.77
C ASP A 421 -20.97 -12.87 22.27
N TRP A 422 -22.13 -12.35 21.89
CA TRP A 422 -22.53 -12.20 20.50
C TRP A 422 -22.74 -10.74 20.11
N GLN A 423 -22.15 -10.34 19.01
CA GLN A 423 -22.35 -9.02 18.43
C GLN A 423 -22.59 -9.13 16.92
N ALA A 424 -23.63 -8.46 16.45
CA ALA A 424 -23.87 -8.24 15.02
C ALA A 424 -23.42 -6.83 14.64
N SER A 425 -22.88 -6.69 13.43
CA SER A 425 -22.53 -5.41 12.82
C SER A 425 -23.15 -5.35 11.44
N LEU A 426 -23.95 -4.33 11.17
CA LEU A 426 -24.61 -4.10 9.89
C LEU A 426 -24.22 -2.70 9.39
N GLY A 427 -23.92 -2.57 8.12
CA GLY A 427 -23.56 -1.28 7.56
C GLY A 427 -23.97 -1.15 6.11
N VAL A 428 -24.09 0.09 5.67
CA VAL A 428 -24.31 0.44 4.26
C VAL A 428 -23.62 1.75 3.95
N ARG A 429 -22.98 1.82 2.79
CA ARG A 429 -22.50 3.08 2.21
C ARG A 429 -23.03 3.20 0.79
N SER A 430 -23.65 4.33 0.47
CA SER A 430 -24.17 4.62 -0.84
C SER A 430 -23.56 5.93 -1.34
N GLY A 431 -23.21 5.96 -2.62
CA GLY A 431 -22.54 7.14 -3.17
C GLY A 431 -22.52 7.18 -4.68
N ARG A 432 -21.96 8.29 -5.15
CA ARG A 432 -21.66 8.50 -6.56
C ARG A 432 -20.29 9.14 -6.74
N VAL A 433 -19.58 8.72 -7.78
CA VAL A 433 -18.35 9.32 -8.27
C VAL A 433 -18.62 9.85 -9.66
N ARG A 434 -18.46 11.14 -9.87
CA ARG A 434 -18.58 11.78 -11.19
C ARG A 434 -17.21 12.21 -11.65
N MET A 435 -16.83 11.80 -12.85
CA MET A 435 -15.58 12.18 -13.50
C MET A 435 -15.86 12.94 -14.79
N ARG A 436 -15.09 13.99 -15.05
CA ARG A 436 -15.21 14.83 -16.24
C ARG A 436 -13.82 15.24 -16.70
N VAL A 437 -13.61 15.19 -17.99
CA VAL A 437 -12.47 15.78 -18.70
C VAL A 437 -13.02 16.86 -19.63
N THR A 438 -12.42 18.04 -19.59
CA THR A 438 -12.63 19.12 -20.55
C THR A 438 -11.33 19.34 -21.30
N ASP A 439 -11.34 19.11 -22.59
CA ASP A 439 -10.18 19.26 -23.45
C ASP A 439 -10.11 20.69 -24.01
N TYR A 440 -8.93 21.28 -23.95
CA TYR A 440 -8.58 22.58 -24.53
C TYR A 440 -7.55 22.47 -25.65
N TYR A 441 -7.04 21.26 -25.96
CA TYR A 441 -6.11 21.00 -27.05
C TYR A 441 -6.86 20.46 -28.28
N LEU A 442 -7.68 21.29 -28.89
CA LEU A 442 -8.64 20.89 -29.92
C LEU A 442 -8.03 20.62 -31.30
N SER A 443 -6.71 20.79 -31.47
CA SER A 443 -6.04 20.56 -32.76
C SER A 443 -5.98 19.10 -33.21
N ASN A 444 -6.19 18.15 -32.28
CA ASN A 444 -6.23 16.70 -32.53
C ASN A 444 -7.65 16.11 -32.43
N GLY A 445 -8.68 16.95 -32.23
CA GLY A 445 -10.06 16.61 -31.92
C GLY A 445 -10.48 17.07 -30.52
N ASP A 446 -11.74 16.86 -30.16
CA ASP A 446 -12.26 17.12 -28.81
C ASP A 446 -12.27 15.80 -28.03
N ASP A 447 -11.39 15.69 -27.07
CA ASP A 447 -11.22 14.51 -26.19
C ASP A 447 -12.03 14.63 -24.89
N SER A 448 -12.95 15.61 -24.78
CA SER A 448 -13.82 15.81 -23.62
C SER A 448 -14.74 14.63 -23.37
N GLY A 449 -15.07 14.40 -22.08
CA GLY A 449 -15.99 13.32 -21.70
C GLY A 449 -16.41 13.39 -20.24
N ALA A 450 -17.47 12.69 -19.89
CA ALA A 450 -17.94 12.58 -18.51
C ALA A 450 -18.59 11.23 -18.22
N LEU A 451 -18.34 10.69 -17.03
CA LEU A 451 -18.95 9.47 -16.51
C LEU A 451 -19.45 9.69 -15.09
N THR A 452 -20.45 8.91 -14.70
CA THR A 452 -20.95 8.89 -13.34
C THR A 452 -21.17 7.44 -12.91
N TYR A 453 -20.46 7.03 -11.87
CA TYR A 453 -20.60 5.73 -11.23
C TYR A 453 -21.44 5.89 -9.96
N ARG A 454 -22.35 4.96 -9.72
CA ARG A 454 -23.21 4.92 -8.53
C ARG A 454 -23.09 3.56 -7.88
N TYR A 455 -23.11 3.53 -6.56
CA TYR A 455 -22.98 2.30 -5.82
C TYR A 455 -23.72 2.33 -4.49
N THR A 456 -23.98 1.13 -4.00
CA THR A 456 -24.44 0.87 -2.64
C THR A 456 -23.73 -0.40 -2.16
N ASN A 457 -22.96 -0.24 -1.09
CA ASN A 457 -22.12 -1.26 -0.49
C ASN A 457 -22.70 -1.67 0.87
N PRO A 458 -23.53 -2.71 0.94
CA PRO A 458 -23.95 -3.29 2.21
C PRO A 458 -22.81 -4.13 2.79
N VAL A 459 -22.76 -4.21 4.13
CA VAL A 459 -21.89 -5.10 4.88
C VAL A 459 -22.65 -5.68 6.08
N ALA A 460 -22.38 -6.92 6.39
CA ALA A 460 -22.86 -7.61 7.58
C ALA A 460 -21.72 -8.40 8.22
N GLY A 461 -21.69 -8.42 9.54
CA GLY A 461 -20.73 -9.19 10.30
C GLY A 461 -21.35 -9.74 11.59
N LEU A 462 -20.86 -10.90 12.02
CA LEU A 462 -21.22 -11.53 13.27
C LEU A 462 -19.93 -11.91 14.01
N ARG A 463 -19.85 -11.55 15.27
CA ARG A 463 -18.77 -11.93 16.18
C ARG A 463 -19.32 -12.78 17.31
N TRP A 464 -18.61 -13.86 17.62
CA TRP A 464 -18.87 -14.72 18.77
C TRP A 464 -17.60 -14.88 19.61
N ARG A 465 -17.66 -14.47 20.87
CA ARG A 465 -16.64 -14.74 21.86
C ARG A 465 -16.87 -16.15 22.43
N ALA A 466 -16.23 -17.16 21.81
CA ALA A 466 -16.42 -18.57 22.18
C ALA A 466 -15.79 -18.90 23.54
N SER A 467 -14.74 -18.14 23.93
CA SER A 467 -14.11 -18.19 25.25
C SER A 467 -13.41 -16.86 25.57
N SER A 468 -12.79 -16.75 26.73
CA SER A 468 -11.94 -15.60 27.09
C SER A 468 -10.75 -15.40 26.12
N ALA A 469 -10.27 -16.48 25.51
CA ALA A 469 -9.13 -16.48 24.60
C ALA A 469 -9.56 -16.51 23.11
N LEU A 470 -10.70 -17.08 22.77
CA LEU A 470 -11.11 -17.33 21.38
C LEU A 470 -12.31 -16.49 20.96
N THR A 471 -12.13 -15.70 19.92
CA THR A 471 -13.19 -14.98 19.21
C THR A 471 -13.28 -15.50 17.79
N LEU A 472 -14.48 -15.83 17.33
CA LEU A 472 -14.81 -16.20 15.96
C LEU A 472 -15.59 -15.08 15.29
N HIS A 473 -15.43 -14.92 13.99
CA HIS A 473 -16.22 -13.97 13.22
C HIS A 473 -16.54 -14.49 11.82
N ALA A 474 -17.65 -13.98 11.30
CA ALA A 474 -18.06 -14.12 9.92
C ALA A 474 -18.49 -12.77 9.39
N ALA A 475 -18.15 -12.46 8.14
CA ALA A 475 -18.52 -11.20 7.50
C ALA A 475 -18.82 -11.40 6.02
N ALA A 476 -19.73 -10.57 5.48
CA ALA A 476 -20.04 -10.52 4.06
C ALA A 476 -20.29 -9.08 3.61
N SER A 477 -19.95 -8.75 2.36
CA SER A 477 -20.20 -7.44 1.78
C SER A 477 -20.31 -7.46 0.27
N ARG A 478 -20.78 -6.32 -0.27
CA ARG A 478 -20.58 -5.92 -1.65
C ARG A 478 -19.66 -4.70 -1.66
N GLY A 479 -18.58 -4.75 -2.46
CA GLY A 479 -17.65 -3.66 -2.67
C GLY A 479 -17.81 -3.06 -4.07
N HIS A 480 -17.29 -1.84 -4.26
CA HIS A 480 -17.31 -1.12 -5.52
C HIS A 480 -15.99 -0.37 -5.73
N GLU A 481 -15.48 -0.38 -6.95
CA GLU A 481 -14.32 0.40 -7.35
C GLU A 481 -14.55 1.00 -8.74
N SER A 482 -14.61 2.32 -8.82
CA SER A 482 -14.64 3.03 -10.11
C SER A 482 -13.23 3.12 -10.71
N PRO A 483 -13.10 3.23 -12.04
CA PRO A 483 -11.84 3.68 -12.63
C PRO A 483 -11.43 5.04 -12.06
N THR A 484 -10.15 5.36 -12.14
CA THR A 484 -9.62 6.68 -11.81
C THR A 484 -9.53 7.55 -13.07
N LEU A 485 -9.33 8.87 -12.91
CA LEU A 485 -9.07 9.78 -14.05
C LEU A 485 -7.89 9.31 -14.90
N GLY A 486 -6.85 8.73 -14.26
CA GLY A 486 -5.71 8.17 -14.97
C GLY A 486 -6.04 6.92 -15.79
N GLU A 487 -6.94 6.05 -15.31
CA GLU A 487 -7.38 4.84 -16.00
C GLU A 487 -8.35 5.15 -17.14
N LEU A 488 -9.05 6.27 -17.08
CA LEU A 488 -9.95 6.76 -18.13
C LEU A 488 -9.24 7.60 -19.20
N ALA A 489 -7.96 7.94 -19.01
CA ALA A 489 -7.24 8.92 -19.82
C ALA A 489 -6.91 8.47 -21.25
N TYR A 490 -7.01 7.17 -21.55
CA TYR A 490 -6.67 6.61 -22.85
C TYR A 490 -7.61 5.48 -23.23
N ARG A 491 -8.07 5.48 -24.49
CA ARG A 491 -8.87 4.40 -25.05
C ARG A 491 -7.99 3.25 -25.54
N PRO A 492 -8.36 1.98 -25.28
CA PRO A 492 -7.54 0.84 -25.70
C PRO A 492 -7.50 0.61 -27.22
N ASP A 493 -8.50 1.11 -27.95
CA ASP A 493 -8.60 1.02 -29.41
C ASP A 493 -7.64 1.97 -30.15
N GLY A 494 -6.87 2.77 -29.43
CA GLY A 494 -5.93 3.75 -30.00
C GLY A 494 -6.59 5.01 -30.56
N THR A 495 -7.92 5.15 -30.42
CA THR A 495 -8.62 6.42 -30.69
C THR A 495 -8.29 7.42 -29.59
N SER A 496 -8.45 8.72 -29.89
CA SER A 496 -8.31 9.76 -28.86
C SER A 496 -9.53 9.81 -27.95
N GLY A 497 -9.38 10.47 -26.83
CA GLY A 497 -10.44 10.82 -25.93
C GLY A 497 -10.55 9.99 -24.67
N PHE A 498 -11.46 10.45 -23.86
CA PHE A 498 -11.79 9.88 -22.56
C PHE A 498 -12.46 8.49 -22.74
N ASN A 499 -11.98 7.47 -22.03
CA ASN A 499 -12.50 6.12 -22.15
C ASN A 499 -13.87 5.96 -21.48
N THR A 500 -14.93 6.29 -22.19
CA THR A 500 -16.30 6.22 -21.70
C THR A 500 -16.87 4.81 -21.60
N ASP A 501 -16.19 3.81 -22.12
CA ASP A 501 -16.66 2.41 -22.14
C ASP A 501 -16.25 1.64 -20.87
N LEU A 502 -15.33 2.20 -20.08
CA LEU A 502 -14.83 1.55 -18.89
C LEU A 502 -15.85 1.62 -17.74
N GLN A 503 -16.28 0.45 -17.27
CA GLN A 503 -17.24 0.29 -16.19
C GLN A 503 -16.52 0.14 -14.84
N ALA A 504 -17.25 0.46 -13.77
CA ALA A 504 -16.78 0.17 -12.43
C ALA A 504 -16.84 -1.33 -12.13
N GLN A 505 -15.87 -1.84 -11.41
CA GLN A 505 -15.92 -3.21 -10.91
C GLN A 505 -16.73 -3.30 -9.60
N THR A 506 -17.39 -4.43 -9.40
CA THR A 506 -18.10 -4.74 -8.14
C THR A 506 -17.67 -6.09 -7.61
N SER A 507 -17.43 -6.17 -6.31
CA SER A 507 -17.02 -7.41 -5.64
C SER A 507 -18.07 -7.87 -4.63
N ARG A 508 -18.21 -9.19 -4.46
CA ARG A 508 -18.92 -9.85 -3.37
C ARG A 508 -17.89 -10.59 -2.55
N GLN A 509 -17.86 -10.33 -1.26
CA GLN A 509 -16.85 -10.87 -0.37
C GLN A 509 -17.47 -11.58 0.79
N ILE A 510 -16.95 -12.76 1.14
CA ILE A 510 -17.30 -13.52 2.34
C ILE A 510 -16.00 -13.87 3.06
N GLU A 511 -16.04 -13.78 4.39
CA GLU A 511 -14.90 -14.03 5.26
C GLU A 511 -15.34 -14.77 6.51
N LEU A 512 -14.53 -15.77 6.92
CA LEU A 512 -14.61 -16.43 8.23
C LEU A 512 -13.26 -16.31 8.91
N GLY A 513 -13.24 -15.96 10.18
CA GLY A 513 -11.99 -15.80 10.91
C GLY A 513 -12.07 -16.21 12.38
N ALA A 514 -10.89 -16.45 12.93
CA ALA A 514 -10.66 -16.79 14.33
C ALA A 514 -9.50 -15.94 14.89
N LYS A 515 -9.69 -15.43 16.10
CA LYS A 515 -8.69 -14.66 16.85
C LYS A 515 -8.47 -15.32 18.20
N TRP A 516 -7.21 -15.70 18.48
CA TRP A 516 -6.80 -16.30 19.75
C TRP A 516 -5.82 -15.39 20.50
N ARG A 517 -6.06 -15.21 21.78
CA ARG A 517 -5.19 -14.42 22.68
C ARG A 517 -5.15 -15.09 24.06
N ASP A 518 -3.97 -15.58 24.48
CA ASP A 518 -3.81 -16.22 25.80
C ASP A 518 -2.69 -15.61 26.68
N GLY A 519 -2.21 -14.43 26.31
CA GLY A 519 -1.13 -13.75 27.00
C GLY A 519 0.28 -14.12 26.51
N THR A 520 0.54 -15.30 25.96
CA THR A 520 1.80 -15.69 25.33
C THR A 520 1.70 -15.77 23.82
N LEU A 521 0.56 -16.18 23.32
CA LEU A 521 0.27 -16.41 21.90
C LEU A 521 -0.89 -15.56 21.43
N ALA A 522 -0.67 -14.86 20.32
CA ALA A 522 -1.69 -14.16 19.55
C ALA A 522 -1.77 -14.79 18.16
N LEU A 523 -2.95 -15.28 17.76
CA LEU A 523 -3.20 -15.82 16.44
C LEU A 523 -4.39 -15.13 15.82
N ASP A 524 -4.28 -14.80 14.53
CA ASP A 524 -5.36 -14.34 13.67
C ASP A 524 -5.37 -15.19 12.41
N ALA A 525 -6.41 -15.99 12.22
CA ALA A 525 -6.59 -16.83 11.04
C ALA A 525 -7.86 -16.40 10.31
N THR A 526 -7.79 -16.32 8.99
CA THR A 526 -8.92 -15.90 8.16
C THR A 526 -8.93 -16.70 6.87
N VAL A 527 -10.12 -17.15 6.45
CA VAL A 527 -10.36 -17.68 5.11
C VAL A 527 -11.38 -16.78 4.42
N PHE A 528 -11.21 -16.58 3.11
CA PHE A 528 -12.07 -15.69 2.36
C PHE A 528 -12.35 -16.20 0.95
N HIS A 529 -13.48 -15.78 0.41
CA HIS A 529 -13.85 -15.94 -0.99
C HIS A 529 -14.39 -14.62 -1.54
N ILE A 530 -13.98 -14.26 -2.76
CA ILE A 530 -14.32 -13.00 -3.40
C ILE A 530 -14.59 -13.26 -4.88
N ASP A 531 -15.78 -12.90 -5.33
CA ASP A 531 -16.16 -12.80 -6.74
C ASP A 531 -16.17 -11.33 -7.15
N THR A 532 -15.61 -11.00 -8.29
CA THR A 532 -15.63 -9.65 -8.85
C THR A 532 -16.22 -9.68 -10.25
N ASP A 533 -17.22 -8.84 -10.48
CA ASP A 533 -17.80 -8.60 -11.80
C ASP A 533 -17.16 -7.35 -12.41
N GLN A 534 -16.96 -7.36 -13.73
CA GLN A 534 -16.38 -6.23 -14.49
C GLN A 534 -15.00 -5.79 -13.97
N GLU A 535 -14.13 -6.74 -13.61
CA GLU A 535 -12.78 -6.45 -13.13
C GLU A 535 -12.06 -5.50 -14.09
N ILE A 536 -11.45 -4.43 -13.54
CA ILE A 536 -10.65 -3.50 -14.32
C ILE A 536 -9.26 -4.08 -14.51
N GLY A 537 -8.87 -4.33 -15.75
CA GLY A 537 -7.56 -4.84 -16.15
C GLY A 537 -6.81 -3.88 -17.06
N VAL A 538 -5.49 -4.04 -17.13
CA VAL A 538 -4.64 -3.31 -18.07
C VAL A 538 -4.85 -3.89 -19.46
N ALA A 539 -5.39 -3.11 -20.40
CA ALA A 539 -5.56 -3.52 -21.79
C ALA A 539 -4.23 -3.48 -22.54
N THR A 540 -3.47 -2.39 -22.40
CA THR A 540 -2.12 -2.22 -22.94
C THR A 540 -1.32 -1.28 -22.08
N ASN A 541 -0.02 -1.54 -21.95
CA ASN A 541 0.95 -0.65 -21.33
C ASN A 541 2.10 -0.45 -22.33
N ALA A 542 1.95 0.50 -23.23
CA ALA A 542 2.83 0.75 -24.34
C ALA A 542 3.09 2.24 -24.54
N GLY A 543 4.30 2.59 -24.98
CA GLY A 543 4.67 3.99 -25.26
C GLY A 543 4.50 4.91 -24.04
N GLY A 544 4.81 4.40 -22.83
CA GLY A 544 4.66 5.15 -21.57
C GLY A 544 3.21 5.44 -21.17
N ARG A 545 2.24 4.70 -21.71
CA ARG A 545 0.81 4.86 -21.44
C ARG A 545 0.18 3.54 -21.10
N SER A 546 -0.71 3.55 -20.12
CA SER A 546 -1.58 2.42 -19.82
C SER A 546 -3.01 2.75 -20.26
N SER A 547 -3.63 1.87 -21.00
CA SER A 547 -5.07 1.87 -21.24
C SER A 547 -5.72 0.71 -20.48
N PHE A 548 -6.99 0.86 -20.14
CA PHE A 548 -7.71 -0.09 -19.29
C PHE A 548 -9.01 -0.53 -19.94
N ARG A 549 -9.47 -1.71 -19.54
CA ARG A 549 -10.76 -2.29 -19.94
C ARG A 549 -11.31 -3.18 -18.84
N ASN A 550 -12.56 -3.56 -18.95
CA ASN A 550 -13.14 -4.61 -18.13
C ASN A 550 -12.78 -5.98 -18.71
N VAL A 551 -12.29 -6.90 -17.86
CA VAL A 551 -11.85 -8.25 -18.25
C VAL A 551 -12.88 -9.33 -17.85
N GLY A 552 -14.12 -8.92 -17.49
CA GLY A 552 -15.17 -9.83 -17.07
C GLY A 552 -15.08 -10.22 -15.60
N ARG A 553 -15.42 -11.48 -15.30
CA ARG A 553 -15.43 -11.98 -13.92
C ARG A 553 -14.04 -12.43 -13.49
N THR A 554 -13.75 -12.24 -12.20
CA THR A 554 -12.58 -12.81 -11.54
C THR A 554 -12.99 -13.42 -10.21
N GLU A 555 -12.22 -14.41 -9.78
CA GLU A 555 -12.42 -15.12 -8.52
C GLU A 555 -11.15 -15.07 -7.69
N ARG A 556 -11.31 -14.88 -6.39
CA ARG A 556 -10.23 -14.94 -5.40
C ARG A 556 -10.67 -15.74 -4.21
N PHE A 557 -9.88 -16.73 -3.80
CA PHE A 557 -10.04 -17.36 -2.51
C PHE A 557 -8.68 -17.54 -1.86
N GLY A 558 -8.66 -17.58 -0.52
CA GLY A 558 -7.39 -17.67 0.18
C GLY A 558 -7.52 -17.85 1.67
N ALA A 559 -6.35 -18.00 2.28
CA ALA A 559 -6.18 -18.10 3.70
C ALA A 559 -5.06 -17.15 4.17
N GLU A 560 -5.29 -16.52 5.31
CA GLU A 560 -4.37 -15.62 5.98
C GLU A 560 -4.12 -16.13 7.40
N LEU A 561 -2.86 -16.09 7.85
CA LEU A 561 -2.48 -16.40 9.23
C LEU A 561 -1.48 -15.33 9.71
N GLY A 562 -1.82 -14.67 10.81
CA GLY A 562 -0.91 -13.82 11.59
C GLY A 562 -0.66 -14.47 12.94
N ALA A 563 0.60 -14.48 13.39
CA ALA A 563 0.96 -15.01 14.71
C ALA A 563 1.99 -14.11 15.38
N GLY A 564 1.80 -13.85 16.66
CA GLY A 564 2.81 -13.29 17.58
C GLY A 564 2.94 -14.21 18.78
N TRP A 565 4.15 -14.67 19.09
CA TRP A 565 4.38 -15.63 20.16
C TRP A 565 5.61 -15.28 20.98
N ARG A 566 5.44 -15.19 22.30
CA ARG A 566 6.53 -15.13 23.27
C ARG A 566 6.96 -16.57 23.59
N VAL A 567 7.99 -17.05 22.88
CA VAL A 567 8.50 -18.44 22.96
C VAL A 567 9.11 -18.71 24.31
N ALA A 568 9.87 -17.76 24.83
CA ALA A 568 10.53 -17.77 26.12
C ALA A 568 10.80 -16.32 26.59
N PRO A 569 11.20 -16.10 27.85
CA PRO A 569 11.69 -14.81 28.30
C PRO A 569 12.79 -14.27 27.37
N GLY A 570 12.59 -13.06 26.85
CA GLY A 570 13.49 -12.43 25.89
C GLY A 570 13.47 -13.02 24.47
N LEU A 571 12.66 -14.04 24.16
CA LEU A 571 12.58 -14.63 22.83
C LEU A 571 11.14 -14.52 22.29
N ARG A 572 10.97 -13.76 21.21
CA ARG A 572 9.67 -13.56 20.56
C ARG A 572 9.74 -13.87 19.08
N THR A 573 8.62 -14.32 18.52
CA THR A 573 8.48 -14.52 17.08
C THR A 573 7.23 -13.84 16.58
N GLN A 574 7.28 -13.38 15.33
CA GLN A 574 6.15 -12.86 14.58
C GLN A 574 6.11 -13.55 13.23
N MET A 575 4.91 -13.94 12.79
CA MET A 575 4.72 -14.61 11.51
C MET A 575 3.52 -14.02 10.79
N ALA A 576 3.60 -13.98 9.47
CA ALA A 576 2.47 -13.71 8.57
C ALA A 576 2.57 -14.67 7.38
N LEU A 577 1.45 -15.32 7.06
CA LEU A 577 1.34 -16.22 5.92
C LEU A 577 0.09 -15.85 5.15
N THR A 578 0.20 -15.81 3.83
CA THR A 578 -0.93 -15.64 2.91
C THR A 578 -0.86 -16.71 1.84
N LEU A 579 -1.97 -17.38 1.63
CA LEU A 579 -2.19 -18.24 0.48
C LEU A 579 -3.30 -17.60 -0.35
N LEU A 580 -3.09 -17.39 -1.65
CA LEU A 580 -4.01 -16.72 -2.54
C LEU A 580 -4.13 -17.47 -3.87
N HIS A 581 -5.34 -17.86 -4.21
CA HIS A 581 -5.72 -18.25 -5.55
C HIS A 581 -6.55 -17.12 -6.15
N ALA A 582 -6.04 -16.49 -7.21
CA ALA A 582 -6.68 -15.38 -7.91
C ALA A 582 -6.64 -15.64 -9.41
N GLN A 583 -7.80 -15.74 -10.06
CA GLN A 583 -7.91 -16.15 -11.46
C GLN A 583 -9.00 -15.37 -12.21
N TYR A 584 -8.88 -15.34 -13.52
CA TYR A 584 -9.94 -14.88 -14.41
C TYR A 584 -11.03 -15.94 -14.51
N GLY A 585 -12.28 -15.55 -14.26
CA GLY A 585 -13.44 -16.44 -14.37
C GLY A 585 -13.96 -16.57 -15.80
N ASP A 586 -13.71 -15.56 -16.63
CA ASP A 586 -14.13 -15.51 -18.03
C ASP A 586 -12.91 -15.43 -18.95
N ALA A 587 -13.02 -15.99 -20.17
CA ALA A 587 -12.03 -15.76 -21.21
C ALA A 587 -12.23 -14.38 -21.85
N PHE A 588 -11.13 -13.69 -22.16
CA PHE A 588 -11.17 -12.37 -22.80
C PHE A 588 -9.99 -12.18 -23.75
N LEU A 589 -10.09 -11.15 -24.62
CA LEU A 589 -8.99 -10.78 -25.49
C LEU A 589 -8.02 -9.84 -24.78
N THR A 590 -6.72 -10.02 -24.93
CA THR A 590 -5.70 -9.05 -24.51
C THR A 590 -4.91 -8.54 -25.70
N CYS A 591 -4.28 -7.38 -25.55
CA CYS A 591 -3.55 -6.74 -26.64
C CYS A 591 -2.12 -7.24 -26.70
N THR A 592 -1.68 -7.56 -27.90
CA THR A 592 -0.30 -7.85 -28.25
C THR A 592 0.36 -6.72 -29.04
N GLY A 593 -0.42 -5.70 -29.39
CA GLY A 593 0.00 -4.54 -30.16
C GLY A 593 -1.03 -3.41 -30.15
N ILE A 594 -0.73 -2.33 -30.86
CA ILE A 594 -1.61 -1.16 -31.04
C ILE A 594 -1.92 -1.01 -32.53
N PRO A 595 -3.18 -0.72 -32.91
CA PRO A 595 -4.36 -0.54 -32.07
C PRO A 595 -4.85 -1.86 -31.45
N CYS A 596 -5.35 -1.78 -30.22
CA CYS A 596 -6.02 -2.88 -29.54
C CYS A 596 -7.53 -2.71 -29.67
N THR A 597 -8.20 -3.66 -30.29
CA THR A 597 -9.66 -3.68 -30.41
C THR A 597 -10.27 -4.75 -29.51
N LEU A 598 -11.55 -4.64 -29.19
CA LEU A 598 -12.28 -5.66 -28.45
C LEU A 598 -12.66 -6.86 -29.33
N THR A 599 -12.37 -6.81 -30.63
CA THR A 599 -12.54 -7.89 -31.60
C THR A 599 -11.21 -8.58 -31.89
N ALA A 600 -11.25 -9.87 -32.21
CA ALA A 600 -10.05 -10.62 -32.55
C ALA A 600 -9.35 -10.03 -33.78
N THR A 601 -8.10 -9.66 -33.64
CA THR A 601 -7.21 -9.13 -34.69
C THR A 601 -5.82 -9.74 -34.55
N THR A 602 -4.89 -9.42 -35.46
CA THR A 602 -3.48 -9.78 -35.34
C THR A 602 -2.79 -9.16 -34.12
N ASN A 603 -3.39 -8.10 -33.53
CA ASN A 603 -2.88 -7.40 -32.34
C ASN A 603 -3.54 -7.84 -31.03
N THR A 604 -4.30 -8.96 -31.06
CA THR A 604 -4.96 -9.49 -29.87
C THR A 604 -4.69 -10.99 -29.72
N THR A 605 -4.72 -11.45 -28.48
CA THR A 605 -4.70 -12.87 -28.14
C THR A 605 -5.73 -13.16 -27.05
N THR A 606 -6.22 -14.40 -27.01
CA THR A 606 -7.19 -14.83 -25.99
C THR A 606 -6.46 -15.17 -24.70
N VAL A 607 -6.93 -14.60 -23.60
CA VAL A 607 -6.62 -15.03 -22.23
C VAL A 607 -7.67 -16.05 -21.83
N PRO A 608 -7.31 -17.31 -21.55
CA PRO A 608 -8.26 -18.31 -21.10
C PRO A 608 -8.81 -18.01 -19.70
N ALA A 609 -10.05 -18.43 -19.43
CA ALA A 609 -10.53 -18.56 -18.06
C ALA A 609 -9.60 -19.51 -17.27
N GLY A 610 -9.43 -19.23 -15.97
CA GLY A 610 -8.52 -19.98 -15.10
C GLY A 610 -7.08 -19.46 -15.07
N ASN A 611 -6.68 -18.56 -15.98
CA ASN A 611 -5.38 -17.89 -15.87
C ASN A 611 -5.31 -17.07 -14.60
N ARG A 612 -4.13 -17.06 -13.99
CA ARG A 612 -3.84 -16.23 -12.80
C ARG A 612 -3.92 -14.74 -13.15
N ILE A 613 -4.55 -13.97 -12.29
CA ILE A 613 -4.56 -12.50 -12.41
C ILE A 613 -3.12 -11.99 -12.35
N ALA A 614 -2.71 -11.25 -13.37
CA ALA A 614 -1.35 -10.69 -13.45
C ALA A 614 -1.03 -9.78 -12.26
N GLY A 615 0.23 -9.81 -11.79
CA GLY A 615 0.68 -9.09 -10.60
C GLY A 615 0.37 -9.79 -9.27
N THR A 616 -0.34 -10.94 -9.27
CA THR A 616 -0.66 -11.69 -8.04
C THR A 616 0.29 -12.87 -7.81
N GLN A 617 0.50 -13.22 -6.52
CA GLN A 617 1.33 -14.32 -6.07
C GLN A 617 0.48 -15.39 -5.39
N PRO A 618 0.82 -16.70 -5.53
CA PRO A 618 0.09 -17.77 -4.85
C PRO A 618 0.33 -17.83 -3.34
N ALA A 619 1.45 -17.28 -2.88
CA ALA A 619 1.81 -17.26 -1.47
C ALA A 619 2.75 -16.11 -1.16
N SER A 620 2.64 -15.56 0.04
CA SER A 620 3.63 -14.68 0.66
C SER A 620 3.80 -15.04 2.13
N ALA A 621 5.00 -14.91 2.66
CA ALA A 621 5.31 -15.21 4.05
C ALA A 621 6.32 -14.23 4.63
N TYR A 622 6.16 -13.96 5.92
CA TYR A 622 7.09 -13.23 6.77
C TYR A 622 7.27 -14.02 8.06
N ALA A 623 8.47 -14.11 8.55
CA ALA A 623 8.77 -14.61 9.88
C ALA A 623 9.91 -13.79 10.48
N GLU A 624 9.80 -13.44 11.75
CA GLU A 624 10.84 -12.80 12.56
C GLU A 624 11.05 -13.60 13.83
N LEU A 625 12.30 -13.88 14.18
CA LEU A 625 12.72 -14.34 15.49
C LEU A 625 13.59 -13.25 16.11
N ALA A 626 13.11 -12.65 17.19
CA ALA A 626 13.79 -11.58 17.90
C ALA A 626 14.20 -12.06 19.30
N TRP A 627 15.42 -11.76 19.68
CA TRP A 627 16.05 -12.16 20.93
C TRP A 627 16.60 -10.94 21.67
N THR A 628 16.01 -10.64 22.82
CA THR A 628 16.56 -9.68 23.77
C THR A 628 17.78 -10.30 24.43
N THR A 629 18.93 -9.65 24.37
CA THR A 629 20.19 -10.26 24.83
C THR A 629 20.24 -10.33 26.35
N PRO A 630 20.77 -11.44 26.95
CA PRO A 630 20.76 -11.60 28.40
C PRO A 630 21.73 -10.65 29.14
N TRP A 631 22.69 -10.07 28.40
CA TRP A 631 23.66 -9.09 28.97
C TRP A 631 23.17 -7.66 28.92
N SER A 632 22.10 -7.37 28.17
CA SER A 632 21.48 -6.06 28.11
C SER A 632 20.00 -6.16 27.69
N PRO A 633 19.06 -5.84 28.55
CA PRO A 633 17.63 -5.83 28.22
C PRO A 633 17.26 -4.77 27.15
N GLU A 634 18.15 -3.81 26.91
CA GLU A 634 18.00 -2.77 25.92
C GLU A 634 18.56 -3.14 24.53
N ALA A 635 19.14 -4.33 24.42
CA ALA A 635 19.72 -4.85 23.18
C ALA A 635 18.90 -6.02 22.63
N GLU A 636 18.58 -5.97 21.35
CA GLU A 636 17.83 -6.99 20.64
C GLU A 636 18.53 -7.35 19.34
N ALA A 637 18.64 -8.64 19.06
CA ALA A 637 19.05 -9.19 17.78
C ALA A 637 17.87 -9.91 17.13
N ALA A 638 17.71 -9.82 15.82
CA ALA A 638 16.64 -10.52 15.11
C ALA A 638 17.10 -11.07 13.76
N VAL A 639 16.47 -12.18 13.39
CA VAL A 639 16.52 -12.76 12.04
C VAL A 639 15.14 -12.63 11.43
N GLU A 640 15.06 -12.05 10.25
CA GLU A 640 13.83 -11.94 9.48
C GLU A 640 13.93 -12.84 8.24
N TRP A 641 12.84 -13.49 7.89
CA TRP A 641 12.68 -14.20 6.64
C TRP A 641 11.45 -13.66 5.90
N ARG A 642 11.64 -13.28 4.64
CA ARG A 642 10.59 -12.82 3.75
C ARG A 642 10.56 -13.72 2.52
N ALA A 643 9.38 -14.23 2.18
CA ALA A 643 9.23 -15.08 1.00
C ALA A 643 8.01 -14.69 0.18
N GLN A 644 8.14 -14.87 -1.12
CA GLN A 644 7.10 -14.58 -2.09
C GLN A 644 7.10 -15.65 -3.18
N GLY A 645 5.91 -16.11 -3.56
CA GLY A 645 5.72 -17.03 -4.67
C GLY A 645 5.94 -16.34 -6.03
N ARG A 646 6.00 -17.13 -7.09
CA ARG A 646 6.12 -16.60 -8.45
C ARG A 646 4.96 -15.67 -8.80
N THR A 647 5.24 -14.57 -9.52
CA THR A 647 4.26 -13.57 -9.93
C THR A 647 4.05 -13.63 -11.43
N ALA A 648 2.80 -13.76 -11.90
CA ALA A 648 2.49 -13.64 -13.32
C ALA A 648 2.70 -12.20 -13.77
N VAL A 649 3.46 -11.96 -14.84
CA VAL A 649 3.76 -10.60 -15.31
C VAL A 649 2.76 -10.11 -16.35
N ASN A 650 1.98 -11.03 -16.96
CA ASN A 650 0.95 -10.70 -17.92
C ASN A 650 -0.26 -11.63 -17.81
N ASP A 651 -1.39 -11.22 -18.39
CA ASP A 651 -2.66 -11.93 -18.31
C ASP A 651 -2.65 -13.28 -19.01
N THR A 652 -1.80 -13.45 -20.05
CA THR A 652 -1.65 -14.73 -20.76
C THR A 652 -0.89 -15.76 -19.95
N ASN A 653 -0.29 -15.36 -18.81
CA ASN A 653 0.59 -16.19 -17.98
C ASN A 653 1.75 -16.81 -18.78
N SER A 654 2.19 -16.13 -19.84
CA SER A 654 3.30 -16.60 -20.68
C SER A 654 4.67 -16.43 -20.02
N ASP A 655 4.76 -15.54 -19.01
CA ASP A 655 5.99 -15.29 -18.26
C ASP A 655 5.70 -14.97 -16.79
N PHE A 656 6.70 -15.22 -15.92
CA PHE A 656 6.59 -15.06 -14.47
C PHE A 656 7.87 -14.47 -13.87
N ALA A 657 7.74 -13.55 -12.95
CA ALA A 657 8.82 -13.25 -12.01
C ALA A 657 9.00 -14.42 -11.03
N GLY A 658 10.22 -14.89 -10.85
CA GLY A 658 10.54 -16.03 -9.98
C GLY A 658 10.20 -15.75 -8.51
N GLY A 659 9.72 -16.78 -7.81
CA GLY A 659 9.56 -16.71 -6.35
C GLY A 659 10.91 -16.65 -5.63
N TYR A 660 10.92 -16.08 -4.44
CA TYR A 660 12.15 -15.91 -3.66
C TYR A 660 11.92 -16.05 -2.14
N GLY A 661 13.02 -16.25 -1.41
CA GLY A 661 13.10 -16.11 0.03
C GLY A 661 14.37 -15.33 0.37
N LEU A 662 14.23 -14.30 1.21
CA LEU A 662 15.31 -13.43 1.67
C LEU A 662 15.47 -13.57 3.18
N PHE A 663 16.71 -13.57 3.65
CA PHE A 663 17.04 -13.45 5.07
C PHE A 663 17.66 -12.09 5.34
N ASN A 664 17.20 -11.45 6.41
CA ASN A 664 17.74 -10.20 6.91
C ASN A 664 18.16 -10.37 8.36
N LEU A 665 19.19 -9.64 8.77
CA LEU A 665 19.66 -9.57 10.13
C LEU A 665 19.45 -8.16 10.68
N ARG A 666 19.05 -8.08 11.92
CA ARG A 666 18.85 -6.82 12.62
C ARG A 666 19.47 -6.87 14.00
N TYR A 667 20.11 -5.78 14.39
CA TYR A 667 20.53 -5.51 15.76
C TYR A 667 20.08 -4.11 16.15
N SER A 668 19.49 -3.98 17.32
CA SER A 668 19.15 -2.68 17.91
C SER A 668 19.64 -2.60 19.34
N HIS A 669 20.08 -1.42 19.77
CA HIS A 669 20.50 -1.18 21.13
C HIS A 669 20.07 0.22 21.56
N ARG A 670 19.51 0.34 22.74
CA ARG A 670 19.14 1.61 23.36
C ARG A 670 19.99 1.86 24.60
N TRP A 671 20.85 2.86 24.55
CA TRP A 671 21.58 3.34 25.71
C TRP A 671 20.77 4.43 26.42
N ILE A 672 20.60 4.33 27.72
CA ILE A 672 20.12 5.39 28.57
C ILE A 672 21.31 6.30 28.85
N VAL A 673 21.27 7.54 28.37
CA VAL A 673 22.36 8.50 28.52
C VAL A 673 22.23 9.19 29.87
N ASP A 674 21.01 9.59 30.22
CA ASP A 674 20.61 10.16 31.52
C ASP A 674 19.12 9.89 31.74
N GLU A 675 18.52 10.41 32.82
CA GLU A 675 17.10 10.21 33.16
C GLU A 675 16.16 10.70 32.03
N ALA A 676 16.58 11.68 31.25
CA ALA A 676 15.79 12.30 30.19
C ALA A 676 16.20 11.87 28.77
N GLY A 677 17.40 11.36 28.60
CA GLY A 677 18.04 11.12 27.29
C GLY A 677 18.31 9.66 26.99
N SER A 678 18.03 9.24 25.77
CA SER A 678 18.42 7.91 25.26
C SER A 678 18.98 8.01 23.85
N LEU A 679 19.98 7.14 23.55
CA LEU A 679 20.57 6.97 22.22
C LEU A 679 20.20 5.59 21.73
N GLN A 680 19.65 5.48 20.54
CA GLN A 680 19.28 4.22 19.92
C GLN A 680 20.07 3.99 18.64
N LEU A 681 20.71 2.83 18.54
CA LEU A 681 21.33 2.30 17.34
C LEU A 681 20.39 1.27 16.71
N LEU A 682 20.27 1.29 15.39
CA LEU A 682 19.75 0.19 14.58
C LEU A 682 20.79 -0.13 13.50
N ALA A 683 21.19 -1.39 13.43
CA ALA A 683 22.02 -1.93 12.35
C ALA A 683 21.25 -3.05 11.64
N ARG A 684 21.22 -3.01 10.30
CA ARG A 684 20.56 -4.02 9.48
C ARG A 684 21.48 -4.49 8.37
N LEU A 685 21.32 -5.76 8.03
CA LEU A 685 21.89 -6.38 6.84
C LEU A 685 20.74 -7.09 6.11
N ASP A 686 20.29 -6.52 5.02
CA ASP A 686 19.18 -7.05 4.24
C ASP A 686 19.70 -7.90 3.07
N ASN A 687 18.90 -8.90 2.65
CA ASN A 687 19.28 -9.86 1.62
C ASN A 687 20.67 -10.46 1.85
N VAL A 688 20.90 -11.02 3.04
CA VAL A 688 22.22 -11.54 3.50
C VAL A 688 22.87 -12.47 2.49
N ALA A 689 22.08 -13.30 1.80
CA ALA A 689 22.55 -14.25 0.81
C ALA A 689 22.88 -13.61 -0.55
N GLY A 690 22.63 -12.32 -0.74
CA GLY A 690 22.86 -11.60 -2.01
C GLY A 690 22.05 -12.16 -3.18
N ARG A 691 20.81 -12.62 -2.93
CA ARG A 691 19.95 -13.20 -3.97
C ARG A 691 19.52 -12.13 -4.96
N ARG A 692 19.57 -12.46 -6.25
CA ARG A 692 18.96 -11.68 -7.33
C ARG A 692 17.46 -11.99 -7.36
N VAL A 693 16.63 -10.97 -7.15
CA VAL A 693 15.17 -11.11 -7.07
C VAL A 693 14.48 -10.01 -7.87
N VAL A 694 13.25 -10.28 -8.28
CA VAL A 694 12.35 -9.27 -8.83
C VAL A 694 11.59 -8.66 -7.65
N GLY A 695 11.75 -7.35 -7.42
CA GLY A 695 11.11 -6.63 -6.32
C GLY A 695 9.64 -6.31 -6.59
N SER A 696 9.32 -5.98 -7.86
CA SER A 696 7.95 -5.74 -8.35
C SER A 696 7.84 -6.04 -9.84
N VAL A 697 6.62 -6.04 -10.36
CA VAL A 697 6.37 -6.28 -11.79
C VAL A 697 5.53 -5.16 -12.40
N ILE A 698 5.84 -4.80 -13.64
CA ILE A 698 5.01 -3.93 -14.47
C ILE A 698 4.10 -4.82 -15.31
N VAL A 699 2.82 -4.87 -14.94
CA VAL A 699 1.84 -5.77 -15.55
C VAL A 699 1.56 -5.38 -16.99
N ASN A 700 1.55 -6.37 -17.89
CA ASN A 700 1.22 -6.22 -19.33
C ASN A 700 2.08 -5.16 -20.05
N ASP A 701 3.35 -4.98 -19.71
CA ASP A 701 4.24 -4.06 -20.43
C ASP A 701 4.50 -4.59 -21.86
N ALA A 702 4.07 -3.81 -22.86
CA ALA A 702 4.16 -4.21 -24.25
C ALA A 702 5.60 -4.25 -24.81
N ASN A 703 6.58 -3.64 -24.10
CA ASN A 703 7.99 -3.74 -24.46
C ASN A 703 8.69 -4.91 -23.77
N GLY A 704 7.93 -5.74 -23.01
CA GLY A 704 8.46 -6.87 -22.24
C GLY A 704 9.32 -6.47 -21.03
N ARG A 705 9.32 -5.19 -20.63
CA ARG A 705 10.06 -4.65 -19.46
C ARG A 705 9.29 -4.88 -18.17
N TYR A 706 8.94 -6.12 -17.91
CA TYR A 706 8.12 -6.52 -16.76
C TYR A 706 8.85 -6.42 -15.41
N PHE A 707 10.19 -6.55 -15.40
CA PHE A 707 10.95 -6.86 -14.20
C PHE A 707 11.57 -5.60 -13.59
N GLU A 708 11.17 -5.27 -12.36
CA GLU A 708 11.84 -4.26 -11.53
C GLU A 708 12.71 -4.99 -10.51
N PRO A 709 14.06 -4.90 -10.60
CA PRO A 709 14.95 -5.63 -9.72
C PRO A 709 14.80 -5.21 -8.26
N GLY A 710 14.82 -6.21 -7.36
CA GLY A 710 14.96 -5.97 -5.92
C GLY A 710 16.40 -5.63 -5.55
N ALA A 711 16.59 -4.91 -4.45
CA ALA A 711 17.91 -4.52 -3.98
C ALA A 711 18.81 -5.74 -3.72
N PRO A 712 20.09 -5.71 -4.14
CA PRO A 712 21.07 -6.70 -3.73
C PRO A 712 21.34 -6.62 -2.22
N ARG A 713 22.33 -7.36 -1.71
CA ARG A 713 22.73 -7.25 -0.29
C ARG A 713 22.98 -5.79 0.07
N SER A 714 22.36 -5.34 1.16
CA SER A 714 22.45 -3.95 1.60
C SER A 714 22.57 -3.84 3.12
N ALA A 715 23.28 -2.84 3.57
CA ALA A 715 23.46 -2.53 4.97
C ALA A 715 22.88 -1.15 5.30
N LEU A 716 22.39 -1.00 6.53
CA LEU A 716 21.88 0.24 7.10
C LEU A 716 22.38 0.38 8.53
N VAL A 717 22.81 1.59 8.86
CA VAL A 717 23.05 2.02 10.25
C VAL A 717 22.22 3.26 10.50
N SER A 718 21.41 3.23 11.57
CA SER A 718 20.59 4.35 12.02
C SER A 718 20.97 4.69 13.46
N LEU A 719 21.20 5.95 13.74
CA LEU A 719 21.44 6.48 15.07
C LEU A 719 20.40 7.53 15.41
N ARG A 720 19.75 7.40 16.58
CA ARG A 720 18.69 8.32 17.04
C ARG A 720 18.96 8.71 18.49
N TYR A 721 18.89 10.02 18.75
CA TYR A 721 18.91 10.57 20.10
C TYR A 721 17.54 11.14 20.42
N LEU A 722 16.96 10.66 21.51
CA LEU A 722 15.70 11.14 22.07
C LEU A 722 15.97 11.80 23.42
N ARG A 723 15.49 13.00 23.62
CA ARG A 723 15.49 13.68 24.92
C ARG A 723 14.07 14.07 25.31
N ARG A 724 13.73 13.82 26.59
CA ARG A 724 12.50 14.24 27.25
C ARG A 724 12.80 15.36 28.23
N PHE A 725 11.81 16.22 28.51
CA PHE A 725 11.98 17.38 29.37
C PHE A 725 10.87 17.45 30.43
#